data_b3a44cee72ce9ea97fe337c04a011aa6
#
_entry.id   b3a44cee72ce9ea97fe337c04a011aa6
#
_cell.length_a   1.000
_cell.length_b   1.000
_cell.length_c   1.000
_cell.angle_alpha   90.00
_cell.angle_beta   90.00
_cell.angle_gamma   90.00
#
_symmetry.space_group_name_H-M   'P 1'
#
loop_
_entity.id
_entity.type
_entity.pdbx_description
1 polymer ?
#
loop_
_entity_poly.entity_id
_entity_poly.type
_entity_poly.pdbx_seq_one_letter_code
_entity_poly.pdbx_strand_id
1 'polypeptide(L)'
;MMNFKFIIHPNKMFLLPIRLALIKRSCALGLWCCASLVHAQNMTGIRLTQAQIQDIEIFGHDDNSIGSSESASKGVISSEMLVSRALLRPAELLEYIPGMVVTQHSGDGKANQYFLRGINLDHGTDFATSLNGMPINMPTHAHGQGYSDLNFLIPELVQQVEYKKGPYYAQSGDFSSAGSAHIAYRTRLKEPFAELSVGLHGYQRAVAANSTTLGEDLHLITALERMNNNGPWSNPEGLRKTNALLALSQGSKNNGWSNFFSAYQAHWNSTDQIPSRLLTEGQYQGQAFGLFDAVDPSDGAQTNRYSLSGEWQNLNKTHIDKINWYSIYSDLRIFSNFTYFTDPVKRPYGDQFEQFERRNTLGGALSRSWLSDDRGTYAYINTLGLQLRQDFIRLGLNNTAQRKVMQNVRDDQVKQLQIGLFAENEVYWLEWLKTIAGLRLDQFDFQVNSFLLSQNSGVARSMKMSPKLSLILGPWHKTEFFFNHGQGFHSNDARGVTAKFDPVTQQAVSPVPGLTSSMGQELGLKTQAFKNLQSSLAIWRLNFASELFYNGETGTTQAGRPSERKGLEMAHHWTPSDQLQIDAALAWTRARYANNDPAGHFIPNAVDKVANLSLAVRNTRSWSGSLGVRYIGAAALIENNAVRSAPSVTTNLRIAKKINPQTDITLDLLNVLNRHNNDIAYFYNSRLNGEALSGVEDLHLHPSELRTFRLGTKIKF
;
A
#
# COMPACT_ATOMS: atom_id res chain seq x y z
N MET A 1 -25.41 -5.78 43.68
CA MET A 1 -24.99 -7.10 44.17
C MET A 1 -25.57 -8.15 43.25
N MET A 2 -24.79 -8.64 42.29
CA MET A 2 -25.10 -9.84 41.51
C MET A 2 -23.77 -10.58 41.30
N ASN A 3 -23.69 -11.72 41.96
CA ASN A 3 -22.57 -12.66 41.93
C ASN A 3 -22.57 -13.41 40.58
N PHE A 4 -21.50 -13.34 39.82
CA PHE A 4 -21.21 -14.28 38.75
C PHE A 4 -20.20 -15.32 39.25
N LYS A 5 -20.67 -16.56 39.42
CA LYS A 5 -19.83 -17.74 39.65
C LYS A 5 -19.26 -18.19 38.30
N PHE A 6 -17.93 -18.21 38.18
CA PHE A 6 -17.23 -18.95 37.13
C PHE A 6 -17.26 -20.45 37.46
N ILE A 7 -17.83 -21.25 36.58
CA ILE A 7 -17.70 -22.71 36.57
C ILE A 7 -16.58 -23.05 35.57
N ILE A 8 -15.45 -23.48 36.12
CA ILE A 8 -14.35 -24.08 35.35
C ILE A 8 -14.60 -25.58 35.30
N HIS A 9 -14.82 -26.13 34.13
CA HIS A 9 -14.77 -27.57 33.88
C HIS A 9 -13.43 -27.94 33.22
N PRO A 10 -12.64 -28.83 33.83
CA PRO A 10 -11.42 -29.33 33.22
C PRO A 10 -11.73 -30.61 32.43
N ASN A 11 -11.41 -30.64 31.11
CA ASN A 11 -10.97 -31.90 30.50
C ASN A 11 -10.59 -31.78 29.01
N LYS A 12 -9.43 -32.39 28.81
CA LYS A 12 -8.86 -32.92 27.54
C LYS A 12 -8.10 -31.96 26.66
N MET A 13 -6.86 -31.78 27.08
CA MET A 13 -5.70 -31.53 26.20
C MET A 13 -5.45 -32.77 25.34
N PHE A 14 -5.75 -32.73 24.04
CA PHE A 14 -5.30 -33.71 23.08
C PHE A 14 -3.93 -33.28 22.56
N LEU A 15 -2.88 -33.91 23.09
CA LEU A 15 -1.54 -33.94 22.50
C LEU A 15 -1.59 -34.91 21.31
N LEU A 16 -1.51 -34.39 20.08
CA LEU A 16 -1.18 -35.22 18.91
C LEU A 16 0.33 -35.41 18.83
N PRO A 17 0.83 -36.64 18.80
CA PRO A 17 2.24 -36.89 18.59
C PRO A 17 2.59 -36.67 17.11
N ILE A 18 3.44 -35.67 16.83
CA ILE A 18 4.08 -35.49 15.54
C ILE A 18 5.05 -36.66 15.35
N ARG A 19 4.66 -37.65 14.57
CA ARG A 19 5.57 -38.65 14.03
C ARG A 19 6.48 -38.01 12.98
N LEU A 20 7.73 -37.71 13.37
CA LEU A 20 8.83 -37.49 12.44
C LEU A 20 9.16 -38.84 11.76
N ALA A 21 8.58 -39.10 10.61
CA ALA A 21 9.00 -40.19 9.74
C ALA A 21 9.87 -39.60 8.61
N LEU A 22 11.15 -39.78 8.74
CA LEU A 22 12.18 -39.93 7.71
C LEU A 22 11.76 -39.54 6.27
N ILE A 23 12.22 -38.37 5.83
CA ILE A 23 12.59 -38.12 4.45
C ILE A 23 14.13 -37.91 4.45
N LYS A 24 14.87 -39.00 4.62
CA LYS A 24 16.25 -39.12 4.18
C LYS A 24 16.22 -39.75 2.80
N ARG A 25 16.52 -38.97 1.79
CA ARG A 25 16.93 -39.25 0.40
C ARG A 25 16.14 -38.37 -0.56
N SER A 26 16.68 -37.19 -0.90
CA SER A 26 16.53 -36.45 -2.15
C SER A 26 16.83 -34.94 -2.02
N CYS A 27 17.88 -34.58 -1.24
CA CYS A 27 18.45 -33.22 -1.27
C CYS A 27 19.98 -33.26 -1.46
N ALA A 28 20.46 -34.13 -2.35
CA ALA A 28 21.88 -34.24 -2.68
C ALA A 28 22.18 -34.09 -4.17
N LEU A 29 21.31 -33.35 -4.92
CA LEU A 29 21.58 -33.08 -6.36
C LEU A 29 21.10 -31.64 -6.69
N GLY A 30 21.83 -30.65 -6.20
CA GLY A 30 21.57 -29.21 -6.52
C GLY A 30 22.75 -28.29 -6.21
N LEU A 31 23.82 -28.79 -5.63
CA LEU A 31 24.97 -27.98 -5.15
C LEU A 31 26.30 -28.40 -5.77
N TRP A 32 26.31 -28.91 -6.99
CA TRP A 32 27.53 -29.26 -7.70
C TRP A 32 27.53 -28.74 -9.12
N CYS A 33 27.78 -27.44 -9.27
CA CYS A 33 28.32 -26.83 -10.49
C CYS A 33 28.80 -25.43 -10.10
N CYS A 34 30.07 -25.30 -9.83
CA CYS A 34 30.99 -24.15 -10.00
C CYS A 34 32.12 -24.23 -8.95
N ALA A 35 32.87 -25.33 -8.95
CA ALA A 35 34.21 -25.35 -8.38
C ALA A 35 35.22 -25.31 -9.54
N SER A 36 35.46 -24.12 -10.09
CA SER A 36 36.61 -23.85 -10.95
C SER A 36 37.66 -23.11 -10.11
N LEU A 37 38.81 -23.74 -9.93
CA LEU A 37 39.98 -23.22 -9.25
C LEU A 37 40.38 -21.83 -9.80
N VAL A 38 40.24 -20.80 -8.97
CA VAL A 38 40.94 -19.53 -9.13
C VAL A 38 42.01 -19.47 -8.06
N HIS A 39 43.27 -19.33 -8.45
CA HIS A 39 44.41 -19.14 -7.58
C HIS A 39 44.21 -17.94 -6.67
N ALA A 40 44.18 -18.15 -5.37
CA ALA A 40 44.11 -17.11 -4.36
C ALA A 40 45.44 -16.34 -4.32
N GLN A 41 45.47 -15.13 -4.84
CA GLN A 41 46.43 -14.12 -4.38
C GLN A 41 45.93 -13.59 -3.04
N ASN A 42 46.82 -13.33 -2.10
CA ASN A 42 46.54 -12.81 -0.76
C ASN A 42 45.60 -11.60 -0.79
N MET A 43 44.33 -11.83 -0.53
CA MET A 43 43.34 -10.77 -0.38
C MET A 43 43.16 -10.49 1.11
N THR A 44 43.40 -9.25 1.52
CA THR A 44 42.97 -8.73 2.82
C THR A 44 41.47 -8.94 2.90
N GLY A 45 40.98 -9.65 3.91
CA GLY A 45 39.57 -9.98 4.09
C GLY A 45 38.70 -8.75 4.02
N ILE A 46 37.58 -8.88 3.29
CA ILE A 46 36.56 -7.83 3.20
C ILE A 46 35.95 -7.67 4.58
N ARG A 47 36.12 -6.50 5.21
CA ARG A 47 35.49 -6.18 6.48
C ARG A 47 34.10 -5.56 6.18
N LEU A 48 33.05 -6.15 6.75
CA LEU A 48 31.81 -5.44 6.91
C LEU A 48 32.08 -4.27 7.84
N THR A 49 32.15 -3.06 7.31
CA THR A 49 32.34 -1.87 8.15
C THR A 49 31.11 -1.66 9.01
N GLN A 50 31.31 -1.12 10.21
CA GLN A 50 30.21 -0.76 11.12
C GLN A 50 29.18 0.18 10.45
N ALA A 51 29.60 0.93 9.42
CA ALA A 51 28.75 1.74 8.55
C ALA A 51 27.78 0.92 7.67
N GLN A 52 28.10 -0.34 7.34
CA GLN A 52 27.20 -1.24 6.59
C GLN A 52 26.14 -1.89 7.49
N ILE A 53 26.33 -1.80 8.82
CA ILE A 53 25.47 -2.40 9.84
C ILE A 53 24.75 -1.29 10.65
N GLN A 54 25.26 -0.05 10.65
CA GLN A 54 24.62 1.06 11.34
C GLN A 54 23.38 1.54 10.60
N ASP A 55 22.27 1.66 11.33
CA ASP A 55 21.18 2.51 10.91
C ASP A 55 21.66 3.95 10.90
N ILE A 56 22.00 4.46 9.74
CA ILE A 56 22.35 5.85 9.54
C ILE A 56 21.05 6.64 9.77
N GLU A 57 21.06 7.57 10.71
CA GLU A 57 19.99 8.57 10.80
C GLU A 57 20.04 9.39 9.51
N ILE A 58 19.05 9.17 8.64
CA ILE A 58 19.07 9.68 7.27
C ILE A 58 18.68 11.14 7.29
N PHE A 59 19.61 11.98 6.95
CA PHE A 59 19.36 13.35 6.55
C PHE A 59 19.35 13.42 5.02
N GLY A 60 18.14 13.42 4.42
CA GLY A 60 17.98 13.45 2.98
C GLY A 60 17.92 12.07 2.30
N HIS A 61 18.27 11.99 1.01
CA HIS A 61 18.30 10.74 0.23
C HIS A 61 19.53 9.86 0.45
N ASP A 62 20.31 10.06 1.50
CA ASP A 62 21.61 9.40 1.69
C ASP A 62 21.52 7.87 1.87
N ASP A 63 20.33 7.32 2.17
CA ASP A 63 20.12 5.87 2.27
C ASP A 63 19.95 5.17 0.92
N ASN A 64 19.98 5.89 -0.14
CA ASN A 64 20.17 5.31 -1.46
C ASN A 64 21.67 5.22 -1.81
N SER A 65 22.52 5.24 -0.78
CA SER A 65 23.95 5.24 -0.94
C SER A 65 24.42 4.03 -1.75
N ILE A 66 25.40 4.26 -2.56
CA ILE A 66 26.13 3.21 -3.32
C ILE A 66 26.73 2.24 -2.31
N GLY A 67 26.59 0.94 -2.55
CA GLY A 67 27.05 -0.14 -1.65
C GLY A 67 25.98 -0.71 -0.72
N SER A 68 24.87 0.01 -0.47
CA SER A 68 23.84 -0.44 0.47
C SER A 68 22.58 -1.03 -0.18
N SER A 69 22.38 -0.80 -1.50
CA SER A 69 21.18 -1.23 -2.19
C SER A 69 21.21 -2.67 -2.66
N GLU A 70 20.03 -3.29 -2.75
CA GLU A 70 19.79 -4.64 -3.27
C GLU A 70 19.17 -4.59 -4.68
N SER A 71 18.60 -3.44 -5.08
CA SER A 71 18.08 -3.20 -6.43
C SER A 71 18.09 -1.72 -6.77
N ALA A 72 17.98 -1.40 -8.06
CA ALA A 72 17.81 -0.03 -8.53
C ALA A 72 16.46 0.57 -8.11
N SER A 73 15.47 -0.27 -7.86
CA SER A 73 14.08 0.08 -7.54
C SER A 73 13.77 0.08 -6.03
N LYS A 74 14.80 0.07 -5.16
CA LYS A 74 14.67 0.25 -3.71
C LYS A 74 15.08 1.68 -3.33
N GLY A 75 14.39 2.27 -2.37
CA GLY A 75 14.76 3.59 -1.85
C GLY A 75 14.08 3.91 -0.53
N VAL A 76 14.52 5.00 0.08
CA VAL A 76 13.99 5.56 1.31
C VAL A 76 13.60 7.02 1.08
N ILE A 77 12.47 7.41 1.61
CA ILE A 77 11.92 8.76 1.58
C ILE A 77 11.96 9.29 3.01
N SER A 78 12.77 10.31 3.26
CA SER A 78 12.91 10.86 4.60
C SER A 78 11.75 11.78 4.99
N SER A 79 11.60 12.02 6.29
CA SER A 79 10.58 12.95 6.80
C SER A 79 10.72 14.37 6.24
N GLU A 80 11.94 14.82 5.96
CA GLU A 80 12.17 16.14 5.40
C GLU A 80 11.57 16.28 4.00
N MET A 81 11.67 15.23 3.20
CA MET A 81 10.99 15.18 1.90
C MET A 81 9.47 15.17 2.06
N LEU A 82 8.95 14.35 2.99
CA LEU A 82 7.50 14.21 3.20
C LEU A 82 6.84 15.53 3.59
N VAL A 83 7.47 16.35 4.44
CA VAL A 83 6.91 17.66 4.84
C VAL A 83 7.12 18.75 3.78
N SER A 84 7.95 18.53 2.77
CA SER A 84 8.24 19.54 1.76
C SER A 84 7.10 19.75 0.76
N ARG A 85 6.22 18.77 0.53
CA ARG A 85 5.11 18.86 -0.42
C ARG A 85 3.76 19.07 0.27
N ALA A 86 2.86 19.77 -0.42
CA ALA A 86 1.45 19.81 -0.07
C ALA A 86 0.80 18.46 -0.40
N LEU A 87 0.13 17.84 0.58
CA LEU A 87 -0.63 16.60 0.42
C LEU A 87 -2.12 16.92 0.51
N LEU A 88 -2.90 16.46 -0.46
CA LEU A 88 -4.35 16.54 -0.39
C LEU A 88 -4.88 15.49 0.61
N ARG A 89 -4.33 14.26 0.56
CA ARG A 89 -4.73 13.08 1.37
C ARG A 89 -3.49 12.39 1.99
N PRO A 90 -3.60 11.74 3.16
CA PRO A 90 -2.45 11.08 3.80
C PRO A 90 -1.76 10.03 2.91
N ALA A 91 -2.51 9.27 2.11
CA ALA A 91 -1.95 8.23 1.26
C ALA A 91 -1.05 8.76 0.13
N GLU A 92 -1.16 10.05 -0.25
CA GLU A 92 -0.29 10.67 -1.26
C GLU A 92 1.18 10.72 -0.83
N LEU A 93 1.48 10.41 0.45
CA LEU A 93 2.87 10.19 0.89
C LEU A 93 3.55 9.05 0.10
N LEU A 94 2.78 8.09 -0.45
CA LEU A 94 3.31 7.04 -1.31
C LEU A 94 3.66 7.52 -2.73
N GLU A 95 3.18 8.68 -3.18
CA GLU A 95 3.54 9.23 -4.50
C GLU A 95 4.99 9.74 -4.59
N TYR A 96 5.72 9.75 -3.48
CA TYR A 96 7.17 9.92 -3.52
C TYR A 96 7.90 8.68 -4.06
N ILE A 97 7.23 7.51 -4.10
CA ILE A 97 7.74 6.31 -4.76
C ILE A 97 7.67 6.53 -6.28
N PRO A 98 8.79 6.45 -7.01
CA PRO A 98 8.80 6.70 -8.44
C PRO A 98 7.80 5.83 -9.20
N GLY A 99 6.89 6.45 -9.95
CA GLY A 99 5.85 5.78 -10.73
C GLY A 99 4.58 5.38 -9.96
N MET A 100 4.51 5.61 -8.64
CA MET A 100 3.28 5.44 -7.86
C MET A 100 2.31 6.59 -8.13
N VAL A 101 1.03 6.23 -8.28
CA VAL A 101 -0.09 7.17 -8.39
C VAL A 101 -1.12 6.81 -7.32
N VAL A 102 -1.64 7.83 -6.66
CA VAL A 102 -2.70 7.72 -5.65
C VAL A 102 -3.88 8.56 -6.11
N THR A 103 -5.06 7.93 -6.22
CA THR A 103 -6.30 8.59 -6.64
C THR A 103 -7.45 8.28 -5.69
N GLN A 104 -8.60 8.89 -5.93
CA GLN A 104 -9.84 8.62 -5.20
C GLN A 104 -10.98 8.41 -6.20
N HIS A 105 -11.84 7.43 -5.96
CA HIS A 105 -12.99 7.16 -6.82
C HIS A 105 -14.34 7.35 -6.11
N SER A 106 -14.32 7.88 -4.90
CA SER A 106 -15.47 8.12 -4.04
C SER A 106 -15.09 9.17 -2.98
N GLY A 107 -15.69 9.16 -1.79
CA GLY A 107 -15.39 10.13 -0.74
C GLY A 107 -13.99 10.00 -0.11
N ASP A 108 -13.46 11.10 0.40
CA ASP A 108 -12.10 11.24 0.96
C ASP A 108 -11.83 10.35 2.20
N GLY A 109 -12.87 9.91 2.89
CA GLY A 109 -12.73 8.97 4.01
C GLY A 109 -12.48 7.51 3.61
N LYS A 110 -12.69 7.16 2.33
CA LYS A 110 -12.46 5.82 1.77
C LYS A 110 -10.97 5.60 1.51
N ALA A 111 -10.51 4.34 1.55
CA ALA A 111 -9.16 4.02 1.09
C ALA A 111 -8.94 4.51 -0.34
N ASN A 112 -7.74 5.03 -0.60
CA ASN A 112 -7.35 5.47 -1.92
C ASN A 112 -7.17 4.29 -2.88
N GLN A 113 -7.20 4.59 -4.17
CA GLN A 113 -6.83 3.68 -5.22
C GLN A 113 -5.38 3.94 -5.65
N TYR A 114 -4.64 2.86 -5.86
CA TYR A 114 -3.20 2.93 -6.13
C TYR A 114 -2.88 2.35 -7.50
N PHE A 115 -1.87 2.93 -8.17
CA PHE A 115 -1.36 2.42 -9.45
C PHE A 115 0.16 2.39 -9.43
N LEU A 116 0.74 1.27 -9.87
CA LEU A 116 2.18 1.13 -10.00
C LEU A 116 2.51 0.12 -11.11
N ARG A 117 3.50 0.40 -11.95
CA ARG A 117 3.96 -0.51 -13.01
C ARG A 117 2.83 -1.01 -13.93
N GLY A 118 1.85 -0.14 -14.23
CA GLY A 118 0.68 -0.47 -15.04
C GLY A 118 -0.26 -1.50 -14.41
N ILE A 119 -0.20 -1.65 -13.10
CA ILE A 119 -1.17 -2.41 -12.31
C ILE A 119 -2.13 -1.41 -11.69
N ASN A 120 -3.43 -1.64 -11.90
CA ASN A 120 -4.44 -1.09 -11.02
C ASN A 120 -4.43 -1.94 -9.75
N LEU A 121 -3.84 -1.42 -8.68
CA LEU A 121 -3.70 -2.10 -7.41
C LEU A 121 -5.01 -2.08 -6.61
N ASP A 122 -6.10 -1.56 -7.21
CA ASP A 122 -7.35 -1.26 -6.52
C ASP A 122 -7.04 -0.50 -5.21
N HIS A 123 -7.47 -1.00 -4.08
CA HIS A 123 -7.18 -0.40 -2.78
C HIS A 123 -5.92 -0.97 -2.10
N GLY A 124 -5.02 -1.68 -2.82
CA GLY A 124 -3.73 -2.13 -2.29
C GLY A 124 -3.30 -3.55 -2.64
N THR A 125 -4.05 -4.29 -3.49
CA THR A 125 -3.57 -5.59 -3.97
C THR A 125 -2.20 -5.46 -4.65
N ASP A 126 -1.35 -6.48 -4.56
CA ASP A 126 -0.01 -6.54 -5.16
C ASP A 126 0.99 -5.44 -4.74
N PHE A 127 0.63 -4.60 -3.77
CA PHE A 127 1.55 -3.66 -3.12
C PHE A 127 1.43 -3.74 -1.60
N ALA A 128 2.38 -4.42 -0.96
CA ALA A 128 2.37 -4.65 0.48
C ALA A 128 2.74 -3.38 1.25
N THR A 129 1.81 -2.84 2.02
CA THR A 129 2.04 -1.65 2.86
C THR A 129 2.05 -2.05 4.32
N SER A 130 3.01 -1.53 5.08
CA SER A 130 3.11 -1.76 6.53
C SER A 130 3.45 -0.47 7.28
N LEU A 131 3.04 -0.40 8.55
CA LEU A 131 3.38 0.66 9.50
C LEU A 131 4.01 0.03 10.73
N ASN A 132 5.28 0.38 11.04
CA ASN A 132 6.02 -0.16 12.18
C ASN A 132 5.91 -1.69 12.26
N GLY A 133 6.19 -2.40 11.16
CA GLY A 133 6.10 -3.86 11.05
C GLY A 133 4.68 -4.45 11.01
N MET A 134 3.63 -3.66 11.28
CA MET A 134 2.23 -4.07 11.21
C MET A 134 1.73 -3.97 9.77
N PRO A 135 1.23 -5.06 9.13
CA PRO A 135 0.65 -4.99 7.78
C PRO A 135 -0.65 -4.20 7.76
N ILE A 136 -0.84 -3.39 6.71
CA ILE A 136 -2.06 -2.61 6.50
C ILE A 136 -3.02 -3.36 5.59
N ASN A 137 -2.52 -4.03 4.55
CA ASN A 137 -3.34 -4.78 3.60
C ASN A 137 -4.21 -5.84 4.27
N MET A 138 -5.47 -5.90 3.86
CA MET A 138 -6.44 -6.89 4.33
C MET A 138 -6.74 -7.91 3.23
N PRO A 139 -6.28 -9.19 3.33
CA PRO A 139 -6.35 -10.16 2.24
C PRO A 139 -7.78 -10.44 1.76
N THR A 140 -8.64 -10.92 2.65
CA THR A 140 -10.09 -11.04 2.43
C THR A 140 -10.75 -9.79 2.97
N HIS A 141 -11.54 -9.07 2.16
CA HIS A 141 -12.18 -7.83 2.63
C HIS A 141 -13.51 -7.58 1.93
N ALA A 142 -14.46 -6.95 2.63
CA ALA A 142 -15.81 -6.72 2.09
C ALA A 142 -15.81 -5.84 0.84
N HIS A 143 -14.91 -4.86 0.76
CA HIS A 143 -14.89 -3.88 -0.32
C HIS A 143 -13.89 -4.22 -1.44
N GLY A 144 -12.80 -4.90 -1.14
CA GLY A 144 -11.79 -5.25 -2.15
C GLY A 144 -10.63 -5.99 -1.53
N GLN A 145 -10.15 -7.04 -2.20
CA GLN A 145 -9.02 -7.83 -1.76
C GLN A 145 -7.76 -6.98 -1.64
N GLY A 146 -7.00 -7.17 -0.55
CA GLY A 146 -5.77 -6.42 -0.31
C GLY A 146 -5.99 -5.00 0.22
N TYR A 147 -7.22 -4.66 0.63
CA TYR A 147 -7.63 -3.31 1.07
C TYR A 147 -6.63 -2.68 2.04
N SER A 148 -6.10 -1.50 1.66
CA SER A 148 -5.06 -0.75 2.38
C SER A 148 -5.50 0.70 2.58
N ASP A 149 -6.15 0.96 3.70
CA ASP A 149 -6.56 2.31 4.11
C ASP A 149 -5.43 2.99 4.89
N LEU A 150 -4.98 4.16 4.44
CA LEU A 150 -3.95 4.98 5.06
C LEU A 150 -4.52 6.25 5.74
N ASN A 151 -5.84 6.41 5.81
CA ASN A 151 -6.46 7.60 6.42
C ASN A 151 -6.20 7.72 7.93
N PHE A 152 -5.83 6.61 8.59
CA PHE A 152 -5.45 6.63 10.02
C PHE A 152 -4.04 7.16 10.28
N LEU A 153 -3.25 7.44 9.25
CA LEU A 153 -1.91 8.02 9.43
C LEU A 153 -2.00 9.50 9.84
N ILE A 154 -1.07 9.89 10.71
CA ILE A 154 -0.74 11.28 11.00
C ILE A 154 0.60 11.57 10.30
N PRO A 155 0.61 12.23 9.13
CA PRO A 155 1.82 12.37 8.30
C PRO A 155 3.00 13.04 9.00
N GLU A 156 2.75 13.98 9.92
CA GLU A 156 3.77 14.70 10.67
C GLU A 156 4.60 13.80 11.60
N LEU A 157 4.06 12.63 11.94
CA LEU A 157 4.73 11.62 12.78
C LEU A 157 5.53 10.62 11.97
N VAL A 158 5.38 10.60 10.64
CA VAL A 158 6.16 9.70 9.78
C VAL A 158 7.62 10.13 9.78
N GLN A 159 8.50 9.21 10.13
CA GLN A 159 9.94 9.39 10.09
C GLN A 159 10.49 9.12 8.70
N GLN A 160 10.06 8.03 8.09
CA GLN A 160 10.52 7.61 6.78
C GLN A 160 9.53 6.63 6.12
N VAL A 161 9.68 6.47 4.80
CA VAL A 161 9.04 5.41 4.02
C VAL A 161 10.13 4.68 3.25
N GLU A 162 10.39 3.42 3.60
CA GLU A 162 11.22 2.53 2.80
C GLU A 162 10.33 1.85 1.76
N TYR A 163 10.74 1.87 0.48
CA TYR A 163 10.01 1.20 -0.59
C TYR A 163 10.93 0.23 -1.35
N LYS A 164 10.30 -0.84 -1.85
CA LYS A 164 10.92 -1.87 -2.67
C LYS A 164 9.96 -2.19 -3.81
N LYS A 165 10.43 -2.25 -5.06
CA LYS A 165 9.57 -2.61 -6.20
C LYS A 165 10.00 -3.96 -6.77
N GLY A 166 8.99 -4.76 -7.15
CA GLY A 166 9.17 -6.12 -7.65
C GLY A 166 9.34 -7.18 -6.56
N PRO A 167 9.18 -8.47 -6.90
CA PRO A 167 9.13 -9.58 -5.96
C PRO A 167 10.53 -10.16 -5.65
N TYR A 168 11.54 -9.33 -5.38
CA TYR A 168 12.94 -9.76 -5.29
C TYR A 168 13.43 -10.07 -3.88
N TYR A 169 12.65 -9.81 -2.84
CA TYR A 169 13.06 -9.83 -1.43
C TYR A 169 12.42 -11.01 -0.70
N ALA A 170 13.20 -11.85 -0.01
CA ALA A 170 12.70 -13.06 0.63
C ALA A 170 11.75 -12.75 1.80
N GLN A 171 11.97 -11.65 2.52
CA GLN A 171 11.08 -11.21 3.61
C GLN A 171 9.72 -10.69 3.13
N SER A 172 9.59 -10.29 1.85
CA SER A 172 8.34 -9.78 1.27
C SER A 172 7.44 -10.94 0.85
N GLY A 173 6.26 -11.04 1.45
CA GLY A 173 5.28 -12.12 1.24
C GLY A 173 4.11 -11.68 0.38
N ASP A 174 2.90 -11.87 0.93
CA ASP A 174 1.65 -11.57 0.26
C ASP A 174 1.55 -10.12 -0.22
N PHE A 175 0.91 -9.91 -1.38
CA PHE A 175 0.73 -8.61 -2.05
C PHE A 175 2.00 -7.85 -2.41
N SER A 176 3.18 -8.49 -2.50
CA SER A 176 4.42 -7.79 -2.81
C SER A 176 4.89 -7.93 -4.26
N SER A 177 4.01 -8.34 -5.18
CA SER A 177 4.37 -8.58 -6.59
C SER A 177 4.81 -7.31 -7.32
N ALA A 178 4.08 -6.20 -7.17
CA ALA A 178 4.49 -4.89 -7.69
C ALA A 178 5.55 -4.23 -6.82
N GLY A 179 5.50 -4.48 -5.51
CA GLY A 179 6.42 -3.91 -4.54
C GLY A 179 5.85 -3.84 -3.13
N SER A 180 6.54 -3.08 -2.28
CA SER A 180 6.13 -2.83 -0.90
C SER A 180 6.56 -1.46 -0.41
N ALA A 181 5.87 -0.95 0.61
CA ALA A 181 6.26 0.22 1.39
C ALA A 181 6.21 -0.10 2.89
N HIS A 182 7.28 0.23 3.58
CA HIS A 182 7.34 0.20 5.03
C HIS A 182 7.37 1.64 5.56
N ILE A 183 6.31 2.05 6.23
CA ILE A 183 6.15 3.35 6.86
C ILE A 183 6.62 3.22 8.31
N ALA A 184 7.51 4.08 8.75
CA ALA A 184 7.96 4.13 10.14
C ALA A 184 7.53 5.44 10.80
N TYR A 185 6.89 5.36 11.96
CA TYR A 185 6.64 6.51 12.80
C TYR A 185 7.90 6.85 13.63
N ARG A 186 7.98 8.11 14.04
CA ARG A 186 8.98 8.59 15.00
C ARG A 186 8.77 7.91 16.35
N THR A 187 9.86 7.54 16.99
CA THR A 187 9.87 7.08 18.39
C THR A 187 10.13 8.23 19.39
N ARG A 188 10.57 9.37 18.88
CA ARG A 188 10.83 10.59 19.65
C ARG A 188 10.59 11.82 18.77
N LEU A 189 9.98 12.87 19.30
CA LEU A 189 9.90 14.19 18.67
C LEU A 189 11.03 15.07 19.17
N LYS A 190 11.60 15.87 18.27
CA LYS A 190 12.59 16.89 18.65
C LYS A 190 11.95 17.98 19.52
N GLU A 191 10.73 18.39 19.15
CA GLU A 191 9.94 19.43 19.80
C GLU A 191 8.46 19.03 19.77
N PRO A 192 7.72 19.19 20.86
CA PRO A 192 6.26 19.11 20.83
C PRO A 192 5.68 20.17 19.90
N PHE A 193 4.50 19.92 19.34
CA PHE A 193 3.87 20.88 18.44
C PHE A 193 2.33 20.77 18.45
N ALA A 194 1.71 21.90 18.10
CA ALA A 194 0.30 21.95 17.68
C ALA A 194 0.23 22.63 16.31
N GLU A 195 -0.64 22.11 15.44
CA GLU A 195 -0.87 22.62 14.10
C GLU A 195 -2.37 22.77 13.86
N LEU A 196 -2.78 23.95 13.37
CA LEU A 196 -4.14 24.24 12.93
C LEU A 196 -4.12 24.61 11.47
N SER A 197 -5.01 24.03 10.67
CA SER A 197 -5.13 24.32 9.24
C SER A 197 -6.58 24.52 8.87
N VAL A 198 -6.84 25.52 8.03
CA VAL A 198 -8.16 25.84 7.47
C VAL A 198 -8.06 25.98 5.95
N GLY A 199 -9.13 25.70 5.23
CA GLY A 199 -9.14 25.78 3.77
C GLY A 199 -10.54 25.95 3.20
N LEU A 200 -10.64 25.86 1.87
CA LEU A 200 -11.91 25.87 1.18
C LEU A 200 -12.76 24.65 1.55
N HIS A 201 -14.02 24.67 1.17
CA HIS A 201 -14.99 23.59 1.37
C HIS A 201 -15.14 23.12 2.84
N GLY A 202 -14.98 24.06 3.79
CA GLY A 202 -15.09 23.73 5.21
C GLY A 202 -13.94 22.87 5.76
N TYR A 203 -12.80 22.79 5.04
CA TYR A 203 -11.63 22.08 5.51
C TYR A 203 -11.11 22.71 6.80
N GLN A 204 -11.00 21.90 7.83
CA GLN A 204 -10.44 22.24 9.14
C GLN A 204 -9.67 21.04 9.67
N ARG A 205 -8.43 21.25 10.08
CA ARG A 205 -7.60 20.20 10.68
C ARG A 205 -6.83 20.72 11.87
N ALA A 206 -6.86 20.00 12.97
CA ALA A 206 -6.07 20.24 14.15
C ALA A 206 -5.24 19.00 14.47
N VAL A 207 -3.95 19.17 14.70
CA VAL A 207 -3.02 18.12 15.14
C VAL A 207 -2.25 18.64 16.32
N ALA A 208 -2.11 17.84 17.38
CA ALA A 208 -1.22 18.10 18.48
C ALA A 208 -0.40 16.85 18.79
N ALA A 209 0.89 17.02 19.02
CA ALA A 209 1.78 15.92 19.39
C ALA A 209 2.80 16.38 20.44
N ASN A 210 2.98 15.52 21.44
CA ASN A 210 3.95 15.73 22.51
C ASN A 210 4.89 14.53 22.62
N SER A 211 6.11 14.77 23.08
CA SER A 211 7.09 13.73 23.40
C SER A 211 7.70 14.00 24.77
N THR A 212 7.51 13.06 25.69
CA THR A 212 7.97 13.17 27.09
C THR A 212 8.97 12.05 27.37
N THR A 213 10.06 12.36 28.04
CA THR A 213 11.02 11.39 28.56
C THR A 213 10.57 10.99 29.98
N LEU A 214 10.30 9.70 30.20
CA LEU A 214 9.76 9.15 31.45
C LEU A 214 10.85 8.56 32.36
N GLY A 215 12.08 8.37 31.86
CA GLY A 215 13.22 7.80 32.58
C GLY A 215 14.45 7.75 31.69
N GLU A 216 15.48 7.00 32.08
CA GLU A 216 16.63 6.79 31.21
C GLU A 216 16.19 6.12 29.91
N ASP A 217 16.29 6.85 28.79
CA ASP A 217 15.98 6.37 27.43
C ASP A 217 14.54 5.88 27.20
N LEU A 218 13.60 6.10 28.13
CA LEU A 218 12.18 5.76 27.97
C LEU A 218 11.40 6.99 27.49
N HIS A 219 10.84 6.91 26.29
CA HIS A 219 10.12 8.02 25.65
C HIS A 219 8.66 7.65 25.39
N LEU A 220 7.77 8.62 25.64
CA LEU A 220 6.36 8.54 25.33
C LEU A 220 5.99 9.63 24.32
N ILE A 221 5.43 9.25 23.16
CA ILE A 221 4.76 10.17 22.27
C ILE A 221 3.25 10.03 22.47
N THR A 222 2.56 11.17 22.55
CA THR A 222 1.11 11.28 22.50
C THR A 222 0.71 12.19 21.35
N ALA A 223 -0.25 11.78 20.52
CA ALA A 223 -0.72 12.63 19.44
C ALA A 223 -2.23 12.48 19.23
N LEU A 224 -2.86 13.57 18.80
CA LEU A 224 -4.28 13.65 18.47
C LEU A 224 -4.46 14.46 17.19
N GLU A 225 -5.29 13.95 16.28
CA GLU A 225 -5.75 14.63 15.07
C GLU A 225 -7.26 14.69 15.04
N ARG A 226 -7.80 15.85 14.68
CA ARG A 226 -9.20 16.03 14.29
C ARG A 226 -9.26 16.73 12.94
N MET A 227 -10.07 16.23 12.00
CA MET A 227 -10.23 16.81 10.68
C MET A 227 -11.70 16.80 10.27
N ASN A 228 -12.15 17.89 9.64
CA ASN A 228 -13.42 18.00 8.94
C ASN A 228 -13.17 18.47 7.50
N ASN A 229 -13.93 17.96 6.54
CA ASN A 229 -13.90 18.39 5.13
C ASN A 229 -15.26 18.12 4.48
N ASN A 230 -15.74 19.04 3.65
CA ASN A 230 -16.97 18.85 2.88
C ASN A 230 -16.67 18.51 1.42
N GLY A 231 -15.43 18.73 0.94
CA GLY A 231 -15.10 18.61 -0.47
C GLY A 231 -15.87 19.62 -1.34
N PRO A 232 -15.63 19.62 -2.66
CA PRO A 232 -16.30 20.53 -3.61
C PRO A 232 -17.73 20.09 -3.99
N TRP A 233 -18.24 19.01 -3.41
CA TRP A 233 -19.46 18.32 -3.78
C TRP A 233 -20.72 19.11 -3.39
N SER A 234 -21.73 19.11 -4.27
CA SER A 234 -23.06 19.68 -3.98
C SER A 234 -23.76 18.95 -2.83
N ASN A 235 -23.52 17.63 -2.72
CA ASN A 235 -23.83 16.85 -1.52
C ASN A 235 -22.57 16.80 -0.64
N PRO A 236 -22.44 17.64 0.39
CA PRO A 236 -21.22 17.73 1.17
C PRO A 236 -20.79 16.38 1.75
N GLU A 237 -19.51 16.02 1.64
CA GLU A 237 -19.00 14.80 2.25
C GLU A 237 -19.20 14.77 3.77
N GLY A 238 -19.15 15.93 4.42
CA GLY A 238 -19.27 16.01 5.87
C GLY A 238 -18.25 15.12 6.58
N LEU A 239 -17.09 14.90 5.94
CA LEU A 239 -16.03 14.05 6.49
C LEU A 239 -15.65 14.54 7.89
N ARG A 240 -15.69 13.64 8.85
CA ARG A 240 -15.20 13.83 10.22
C ARG A 240 -14.27 12.72 10.57
N LYS A 241 -12.99 13.05 10.76
CA LYS A 241 -11.93 12.11 11.08
C LYS A 241 -11.31 12.44 12.43
N THR A 242 -11.03 11.41 13.23
CA THR A 242 -10.27 11.52 14.48
C THR A 242 -9.22 10.42 14.52
N ASN A 243 -7.96 10.79 14.82
CA ASN A 243 -6.86 9.89 15.06
C ASN A 243 -6.25 10.18 16.43
N ALA A 244 -5.89 9.14 17.16
CA ALA A 244 -5.11 9.22 18.38
C ALA A 244 -3.95 8.22 18.32
N LEU A 245 -2.78 8.61 18.80
CA LEU A 245 -1.59 7.77 18.88
C LEU A 245 -0.93 7.90 20.25
N LEU A 246 -0.57 6.73 20.81
CA LEU A 246 0.37 6.61 21.92
C LEU A 246 1.53 5.73 21.46
N ALA A 247 2.76 6.21 21.61
CA ALA A 247 3.96 5.45 21.29
C ALA A 247 4.92 5.46 22.48
N LEU A 248 5.29 4.28 22.94
CA LEU A 248 6.25 4.08 24.02
C LEU A 248 7.47 3.37 23.46
N SER A 249 8.66 3.93 23.67
CA SER A 249 9.90 3.40 23.14
C SER A 249 11.07 3.54 24.12
N GLN A 250 12.01 2.59 24.05
CA GLN A 250 13.22 2.62 24.85
C GLN A 250 14.41 2.11 24.03
N GLY A 251 15.57 2.74 24.25
CA GLY A 251 16.80 2.40 23.55
C GLY A 251 16.88 3.06 22.18
N SER A 252 17.76 2.50 21.33
CA SER A 252 17.96 2.94 19.96
C SER A 252 17.23 2.02 18.98
N LYS A 253 17.16 2.43 17.72
CA LYS A 253 16.63 1.61 16.63
C LYS A 253 17.35 0.25 16.52
N ASN A 254 18.67 0.22 16.77
CA ASN A 254 19.48 -1.00 16.69
C ASN A 254 19.41 -1.87 17.95
N ASN A 255 19.17 -1.26 19.12
CA ASN A 255 19.09 -1.97 20.40
C ASN A 255 18.00 -1.32 21.23
N GLY A 256 16.78 -1.73 21.03
CA GLY A 256 15.63 -1.17 21.70
C GLY A 256 14.32 -1.81 21.32
N TRP A 257 13.26 -1.21 21.82
CA TRP A 257 11.89 -1.61 21.51
C TRP A 257 10.98 -0.38 21.38
N SER A 258 9.90 -0.56 20.62
CA SER A 258 8.83 0.43 20.53
C SER A 258 7.47 -0.25 20.49
N ASN A 259 6.47 0.36 21.11
CA ASN A 259 5.07 -0.07 21.07
C ASN A 259 4.18 1.11 20.68
N PHE A 260 3.23 0.86 19.81
CA PHE A 260 2.32 1.87 19.27
C PHE A 260 0.88 1.41 19.49
N PHE A 261 0.09 2.27 20.13
CA PHE A 261 -1.37 2.14 20.16
C PHE A 261 -1.96 3.24 19.29
N SER A 262 -2.82 2.89 18.33
CA SER A 262 -3.55 3.88 17.52
C SER A 262 -5.05 3.61 17.54
N ALA A 263 -5.80 4.71 17.53
CA ALA A 263 -7.27 4.70 17.43
C ALA A 263 -7.68 5.66 16.30
N TYR A 264 -8.49 5.17 15.37
CA TYR A 264 -8.98 5.91 14.22
C TYR A 264 -10.47 5.71 14.08
N GLN A 265 -11.16 6.81 13.77
CA GLN A 265 -12.59 6.80 13.43
C GLN A 265 -12.85 7.83 12.34
N ALA A 266 -13.66 7.47 11.34
CA ALA A 266 -14.15 8.39 10.32
C ALA A 266 -15.58 8.05 9.89
N HIS A 267 -16.32 9.08 9.45
CA HIS A 267 -17.57 8.94 8.71
C HIS A 267 -17.68 10.05 7.66
N TRP A 268 -18.35 9.74 6.55
CA TRP A 268 -18.50 10.66 5.42
C TRP A 268 -19.69 10.28 4.51
N ASN A 269 -20.16 11.21 3.72
CA ASN A 269 -20.95 10.92 2.52
C ASN A 269 -20.01 10.78 1.32
N SER A 270 -20.47 10.13 0.27
CA SER A 270 -19.71 9.94 -0.96
C SER A 270 -20.48 10.49 -2.16
N THR A 271 -19.73 10.93 -3.16
CA THR A 271 -20.21 11.06 -4.53
C THR A 271 -19.46 10.02 -5.34
N ASP A 272 -20.16 9.00 -5.83
CA ASP A 272 -19.57 7.97 -6.68
C ASP A 272 -19.40 8.48 -8.12
N GLN A 273 -18.90 7.64 -9.06
CA GLN A 273 -18.60 8.08 -10.42
C GLN A 273 -19.88 8.50 -11.16
N ILE A 274 -19.77 9.57 -11.92
CA ILE A 274 -20.89 10.17 -12.68
C ILE A 274 -20.84 9.69 -14.13
N PRO A 275 -21.94 9.19 -14.72
CA PRO A 275 -21.98 8.85 -16.14
C PRO A 275 -21.88 10.12 -17.00
N SER A 276 -21.02 10.07 -18.04
CA SER A 276 -20.67 11.25 -18.84
C SER A 276 -21.86 11.84 -19.60
N ARG A 277 -22.89 11.02 -19.91
CA ARG A 277 -24.12 11.49 -20.53
C ARG A 277 -24.88 12.52 -19.69
N LEU A 278 -24.87 12.39 -18.35
CA LEU A 278 -25.47 13.39 -17.47
C LEU A 278 -24.78 14.75 -17.54
N LEU A 279 -23.45 14.76 -17.69
CA LEU A 279 -22.68 16.00 -17.85
C LEU A 279 -22.95 16.63 -19.22
N THR A 280 -23.24 15.82 -20.26
CA THR A 280 -23.57 16.30 -21.60
C THR A 280 -25.01 16.86 -21.63
N GLU A 281 -25.95 16.21 -20.96
CA GLU A 281 -27.34 16.65 -20.84
C GLU A 281 -27.51 17.88 -19.94
N GLY A 282 -26.61 18.00 -18.94
CA GLY A 282 -26.63 19.12 -17.98
C GLY A 282 -27.80 19.14 -17.03
N GLN A 283 -28.59 18.06 -16.98
CA GLN A 283 -29.77 17.92 -16.12
C GLN A 283 -30.03 16.47 -15.72
N TYR A 284 -30.61 16.27 -14.55
CA TYR A 284 -31.11 14.99 -14.07
C TYR A 284 -32.43 15.18 -13.32
N GLN A 285 -33.47 14.41 -13.68
CA GLN A 285 -34.81 14.49 -13.09
C GLN A 285 -35.39 15.92 -13.08
N GLY A 286 -35.14 16.69 -14.16
CA GLY A 286 -35.64 18.06 -14.31
C GLY A 286 -34.86 19.12 -13.51
N GLN A 287 -33.75 18.77 -12.90
CA GLN A 287 -32.86 19.70 -12.21
C GLN A 287 -31.52 19.81 -12.93
N ALA A 288 -30.85 20.95 -12.84
CA ALA A 288 -29.49 21.12 -13.36
C ALA A 288 -28.56 20.13 -12.69
N PHE A 289 -27.68 19.50 -13.48
CA PHE A 289 -26.71 18.53 -13.02
C PHE A 289 -25.31 18.87 -13.54
N GLY A 290 -24.34 18.94 -12.66
CA GLY A 290 -22.98 19.33 -12.96
C GLY A 290 -21.94 18.35 -12.42
N LEU A 291 -20.67 18.71 -12.57
CA LEU A 291 -19.51 17.86 -12.32
C LEU A 291 -19.37 17.39 -10.86
N PHE A 292 -19.91 18.13 -9.91
CA PHE A 292 -19.82 17.83 -8.48
C PHE A 292 -21.15 17.40 -7.85
N ASP A 293 -22.14 17.06 -8.67
CA ASP A 293 -23.43 16.56 -8.20
C ASP A 293 -23.41 15.04 -8.01
N ALA A 294 -24.24 14.52 -7.11
CA ALA A 294 -24.37 13.10 -6.84
C ALA A 294 -25.65 12.54 -7.49
N VAL A 295 -25.55 11.40 -8.16
CA VAL A 295 -26.73 10.67 -8.66
C VAL A 295 -27.47 10.02 -7.50
N ASP A 296 -26.74 9.41 -6.56
CA ASP A 296 -27.27 8.91 -5.29
C ASP A 296 -26.64 9.68 -4.11
N PRO A 297 -27.31 10.67 -3.54
CA PRO A 297 -26.76 11.46 -2.43
C PRO A 297 -26.73 10.70 -1.10
N SER A 298 -27.22 9.46 -1.06
CA SER A 298 -27.23 8.64 0.14
C SER A 298 -26.00 7.72 0.28
N ASP A 299 -25.06 7.73 -0.68
CA ASP A 299 -23.82 6.98 -0.59
C ASP A 299 -22.89 7.55 0.48
N GLY A 300 -21.99 6.71 1.02
CA GLY A 300 -21.05 7.12 2.06
C GLY A 300 -20.64 5.98 2.96
N ALA A 301 -19.91 6.27 4.03
CA ALA A 301 -19.42 5.23 4.90
C ALA A 301 -19.08 5.69 6.32
N GLN A 302 -18.82 4.71 7.17
CA GLN A 302 -18.19 4.87 8.47
C GLN A 302 -17.18 3.74 8.69
N THR A 303 -16.08 4.08 9.36
CA THR A 303 -15.03 3.12 9.70
C THR A 303 -14.40 3.43 11.04
N ASN A 304 -13.97 2.37 11.72
CA ASN A 304 -13.20 2.43 12.95
C ASN A 304 -12.02 1.47 12.86
N ARG A 305 -10.85 1.87 13.40
CA ARG A 305 -9.68 1.02 13.52
C ARG A 305 -8.97 1.27 14.84
N TYR A 306 -8.69 0.20 15.56
CA TYR A 306 -7.86 0.22 16.75
C TYR A 306 -6.71 -0.75 16.54
N SER A 307 -5.48 -0.34 16.78
CA SER A 307 -4.34 -1.22 16.63
C SER A 307 -3.32 -1.04 17.75
N LEU A 308 -2.72 -2.15 18.13
CA LEU A 308 -1.60 -2.23 19.02
C LEU A 308 -0.50 -3.00 18.29
N SER A 309 0.69 -2.41 18.17
CA SER A 309 1.83 -3.04 17.53
C SER A 309 3.10 -2.78 18.31
N GLY A 310 4.08 -3.66 18.18
CA GLY A 310 5.37 -3.50 18.80
C GLY A 310 6.49 -4.06 17.94
N GLU A 311 7.66 -3.48 18.10
CA GLU A 311 8.91 -3.89 17.47
C GLU A 311 9.99 -3.98 18.54
N TRP A 312 10.86 -4.96 18.41
CA TRP A 312 12.08 -5.11 19.19
C TRP A 312 13.22 -5.50 18.26
N GLN A 313 14.37 -4.88 18.44
CA GLN A 313 15.58 -5.20 17.72
C GLN A 313 16.76 -5.25 18.66
N ASN A 314 17.65 -6.21 18.41
CA ASN A 314 18.95 -6.32 19.07
C ASN A 314 20.03 -6.61 18.05
N LEU A 315 20.94 -5.68 17.88
CA LEU A 315 22.12 -5.77 17.04
C LEU A 315 23.35 -6.01 17.91
N ASN A 316 24.07 -7.05 17.67
CA ASN A 316 25.38 -7.30 18.27
C ASN A 316 26.41 -7.67 17.18
N LYS A 317 27.65 -8.04 17.61
CA LYS A 317 28.75 -8.29 16.66
C LYS A 317 28.52 -9.50 15.73
N THR A 318 27.68 -10.44 16.11
CA THR A 318 27.53 -11.73 15.43
C THR A 318 26.16 -11.94 14.81
N HIS A 319 25.14 -11.21 15.26
CA HIS A 319 23.79 -11.37 14.75
C HIS A 319 22.90 -10.16 15.01
N ILE A 320 21.81 -10.09 14.24
CA ILE A 320 20.72 -9.14 14.40
C ILE A 320 19.46 -9.93 14.66
N ASP A 321 18.78 -9.68 15.78
CA ASP A 321 17.46 -10.22 16.10
C ASP A 321 16.41 -9.15 15.91
N LYS A 322 15.30 -9.52 15.25
CA LYS A 322 14.13 -8.65 15.08
C LYS A 322 12.86 -9.41 15.43
N ILE A 323 11.99 -8.78 16.21
CA ILE A 323 10.66 -9.29 16.51
C ILE A 323 9.70 -8.15 16.30
N ASN A 324 8.59 -8.41 15.61
CA ASN A 324 7.43 -7.53 15.64
C ASN A 324 6.17 -8.32 15.96
N TRP A 325 5.16 -7.63 16.47
CA TRP A 325 3.86 -8.19 16.77
C TRP A 325 2.77 -7.14 16.61
N TYR A 326 1.56 -7.57 16.33
CA TYR A 326 0.42 -6.67 16.16
C TYR A 326 -0.91 -7.32 16.50
N SER A 327 -1.85 -6.47 16.92
CA SER A 327 -3.26 -6.77 17.10
C SER A 327 -4.08 -5.63 16.51
N ILE A 328 -5.03 -5.94 15.64
CA ILE A 328 -5.84 -4.97 14.93
C ILE A 328 -7.31 -5.34 15.07
N TYR A 329 -8.14 -4.37 15.46
CA TYR A 329 -9.57 -4.41 15.29
C TYR A 329 -9.98 -3.39 14.25
N SER A 330 -10.84 -3.75 13.30
CA SER A 330 -11.42 -2.82 12.33
C SER A 330 -12.90 -3.13 12.08
N ASP A 331 -13.66 -2.08 11.79
CA ASP A 331 -15.07 -2.12 11.44
C ASP A 331 -15.32 -1.15 10.29
N LEU A 332 -16.03 -1.60 9.24
CA LEU A 332 -16.37 -0.81 8.07
C LEU A 332 -17.83 -1.06 7.70
N ARG A 333 -18.54 0.02 7.35
CA ARG A 333 -19.82 -0.02 6.64
C ARG A 333 -19.75 1.01 5.52
N ILE A 334 -19.91 0.57 4.29
CA ILE A 334 -19.84 1.42 3.10
C ILE A 334 -21.08 1.20 2.22
N PHE A 335 -21.68 2.28 1.79
CA PHE A 335 -22.84 2.32 0.88
C PHE A 335 -22.37 2.94 -0.43
N SER A 336 -22.62 2.24 -1.55
CA SER A 336 -22.25 2.67 -2.90
C SER A 336 -23.33 2.31 -3.88
N ASN A 337 -23.42 3.11 -4.95
CA ASN A 337 -24.37 2.91 -6.05
C ASN A 337 -23.69 3.28 -7.38
N PHE A 338 -23.18 2.28 -8.11
CA PHE A 338 -22.43 2.51 -9.35
C PHE A 338 -23.30 2.40 -10.61
N THR A 339 -24.28 1.49 -10.59
CA THR A 339 -25.10 1.16 -11.76
C THR A 339 -26.51 1.77 -11.72
N TYR A 340 -26.89 2.34 -10.61
CA TYR A 340 -28.10 3.12 -10.28
C TYR A 340 -29.40 2.32 -10.33
N PHE A 341 -29.93 1.92 -11.50
CA PHE A 341 -31.23 1.28 -11.66
C PHE A 341 -31.21 0.16 -12.72
N THR A 342 -30.16 -0.64 -12.81
CA THR A 342 -30.02 -1.69 -13.84
C THR A 342 -31.00 -2.84 -13.66
N ASP A 343 -31.47 -3.11 -12.43
CA ASP A 343 -32.47 -4.16 -12.17
C ASP A 343 -33.69 -3.61 -11.42
N PRO A 344 -34.58 -2.84 -12.09
CA PRO A 344 -35.71 -2.22 -11.43
C PRO A 344 -36.80 -3.21 -10.99
N VAL A 345 -36.75 -4.47 -11.45
CA VAL A 345 -37.69 -5.51 -11.04
C VAL A 345 -37.33 -6.09 -9.70
N LYS A 346 -36.05 -6.47 -9.51
CA LYS A 346 -35.57 -7.05 -8.23
C LYS A 346 -35.18 -5.96 -7.24
N ARG A 347 -34.75 -4.80 -7.73
CA ARG A 347 -34.29 -3.65 -6.93
C ARG A 347 -35.05 -2.36 -7.34
N PRO A 348 -36.37 -2.27 -7.06
CA PRO A 348 -37.20 -1.14 -7.53
C PRO A 348 -36.80 0.21 -6.93
N TYR A 349 -36.02 0.21 -5.86
CA TYR A 349 -35.51 1.41 -5.19
C TYR A 349 -34.09 1.81 -5.60
N GLY A 350 -33.51 1.14 -6.61
CA GLY A 350 -32.15 1.37 -7.11
C GLY A 350 -31.14 0.30 -6.67
N ASP A 351 -29.93 0.45 -7.20
CA ASP A 351 -28.88 -0.57 -7.09
C ASP A 351 -27.92 -0.32 -5.90
N GLN A 352 -28.27 0.59 -4.97
CA GLN A 352 -27.45 0.84 -3.81
C GLN A 352 -27.22 -0.45 -2.99
N PHE A 353 -26.00 -0.66 -2.58
CA PHE A 353 -25.61 -1.76 -1.72
C PHE A 353 -24.79 -1.28 -0.52
N GLU A 354 -24.83 -2.06 0.55
CA GLU A 354 -23.97 -1.94 1.72
C GLU A 354 -22.98 -3.09 1.74
N GLN A 355 -21.71 -2.78 1.86
CA GLN A 355 -20.66 -3.74 2.25
C GLN A 355 -20.31 -3.49 3.72
N PHE A 356 -20.33 -4.54 4.53
CA PHE A 356 -19.98 -4.44 5.94
C PHE A 356 -18.90 -5.45 6.30
N GLU A 357 -18.01 -5.04 7.20
CA GLU A 357 -16.97 -5.90 7.74
C GLU A 357 -16.68 -5.57 9.20
N ARG A 358 -16.42 -6.60 9.98
CA ARG A 358 -15.81 -6.53 11.30
C ARG A 358 -14.69 -7.55 11.39
N ARG A 359 -13.50 -7.10 11.79
CA ARG A 359 -12.28 -7.91 11.76
C ARG A 359 -11.49 -7.79 13.04
N ASN A 360 -10.91 -8.93 13.46
CA ASN A 360 -9.79 -8.99 14.39
C ASN A 360 -8.62 -9.68 13.69
N THR A 361 -7.46 -9.05 13.70
CA THR A 361 -6.22 -9.59 13.13
C THR A 361 -5.16 -9.65 14.22
N LEU A 362 -4.50 -10.79 14.34
CA LEU A 362 -3.36 -11.00 15.23
C LEU A 362 -2.18 -11.51 14.40
N GLY A 363 -0.97 -11.09 14.73
CA GLY A 363 0.19 -11.60 14.04
C GLY A 363 1.51 -11.04 14.54
N GLY A 364 2.55 -11.44 13.84
CA GLY A 364 3.91 -10.98 14.12
C GLY A 364 4.92 -11.67 13.22
N ALA A 365 6.16 -11.22 13.35
CA ALA A 365 7.30 -11.81 12.67
C ALA A 365 8.49 -11.87 13.61
N LEU A 366 9.33 -12.85 13.38
CA LEU A 366 10.64 -12.94 14.02
C LEU A 366 11.69 -13.26 12.95
N SER A 367 12.88 -12.70 13.09
CA SER A 367 14.00 -13.03 12.22
C SER A 367 15.32 -12.92 12.96
N ARG A 368 16.27 -13.73 12.54
CA ARG A 368 17.68 -13.64 12.95
C ARG A 368 18.58 -13.60 11.72
N SER A 369 19.47 -12.63 11.69
CA SER A 369 20.51 -12.51 10.67
C SER A 369 21.86 -12.76 11.34
N TRP A 370 22.59 -13.79 10.90
CA TRP A 370 23.94 -14.08 11.35
C TRP A 370 24.94 -13.36 10.45
N LEU A 371 25.85 -12.64 11.07
CA LEU A 371 26.90 -11.88 10.40
C LEU A 371 28.21 -12.72 10.37
N SER A 372 28.90 -12.68 9.24
CA SER A 372 30.19 -13.37 9.13
C SER A 372 31.21 -12.81 10.12
N ASP A 373 32.12 -13.70 10.61
CA ASP A 373 33.32 -13.29 11.36
C ASP A 373 34.32 -12.59 10.40
N ASP A 374 35.04 -11.59 10.93
CA ASP A 374 36.08 -10.83 10.21
C ASP A 374 37.27 -11.68 9.70
N ARG A 375 37.31 -12.99 10.02
CA ARG A 375 38.40 -13.92 9.70
C ARG A 375 38.18 -14.69 8.40
N GLY A 376 37.03 -14.54 7.74
CA GLY A 376 36.69 -15.26 6.51
C GLY A 376 37.28 -14.63 5.25
N THR A 377 37.31 -15.42 4.16
CA THR A 377 37.75 -14.95 2.85
C THR A 377 36.77 -13.97 2.21
N TYR A 378 35.50 -14.03 2.59
CA TYR A 378 34.42 -13.17 2.13
C TYR A 378 33.39 -12.92 3.25
N ALA A 379 32.73 -11.80 3.20
CA ALA A 379 31.68 -11.44 4.16
C ALA A 379 30.32 -11.99 3.70
N TYR A 380 29.51 -12.42 4.66
CA TYR A 380 28.14 -12.87 4.36
C TYR A 380 27.17 -12.54 5.49
N ILE A 381 25.89 -12.45 5.13
CA ILE A 381 24.78 -12.35 6.06
C ILE A 381 23.78 -13.46 5.72
N ASN A 382 23.48 -14.30 6.72
CA ASN A 382 22.45 -15.33 6.60
C ASN A 382 21.25 -14.95 7.44
N THR A 383 20.09 -14.82 6.83
CA THR A 383 18.86 -14.48 7.53
C THR A 383 17.87 -15.63 7.48
N LEU A 384 17.27 -15.95 8.62
CA LEU A 384 16.11 -16.84 8.73
C LEU A 384 14.98 -16.09 9.41
N GLY A 385 13.75 -16.22 8.90
CA GLY A 385 12.60 -15.54 9.51
C GLY A 385 11.31 -16.32 9.36
N LEU A 386 10.40 -16.05 10.30
CA LEU A 386 9.03 -16.60 10.37
C LEU A 386 8.04 -15.44 10.48
N GLN A 387 6.94 -15.52 9.75
CA GLN A 387 5.82 -14.57 9.80
C GLN A 387 4.53 -15.34 10.04
N LEU A 388 3.70 -14.82 10.92
CA LEU A 388 2.40 -15.40 11.28
C LEU A 388 1.33 -14.32 11.22
N ARG A 389 0.18 -14.64 10.64
CA ARG A 389 -1.01 -13.79 10.64
C ARG A 389 -2.27 -14.63 10.75
N GLN A 390 -3.18 -14.24 11.64
CA GLN A 390 -4.50 -14.83 11.79
C GLN A 390 -5.56 -13.74 11.71
N ASP A 391 -6.50 -13.90 10.79
CA ASP A 391 -7.66 -13.04 10.64
C ASP A 391 -8.94 -13.78 11.07
N PHE A 392 -9.80 -13.09 11.84
CA PHE A 392 -11.16 -13.48 12.16
C PHE A 392 -12.10 -12.40 11.65
N ILE A 393 -12.94 -12.72 10.65
CA ILE A 393 -13.69 -11.75 9.89
C ILE A 393 -15.17 -12.12 9.86
N ARG A 394 -16.06 -11.16 10.08
CA ARG A 394 -17.46 -11.20 9.70
C ARG A 394 -17.69 -10.14 8.64
N LEU A 395 -18.17 -10.52 7.48
CA LEU A 395 -18.36 -9.60 6.37
C LEU A 395 -19.54 -10.02 5.50
N GLY A 396 -20.11 -9.04 4.78
CA GLY A 396 -21.25 -9.33 3.94
C GLY A 396 -21.64 -8.20 3.00
N LEU A 397 -22.74 -8.44 2.31
CA LEU A 397 -23.32 -7.58 1.30
C LEU A 397 -24.84 -7.52 1.47
N ASN A 398 -25.40 -6.33 1.49
CA ASN A 398 -26.84 -6.07 1.53
C ASN A 398 -27.26 -5.19 0.36
N ASN A 399 -28.38 -5.47 -0.27
CA ASN A 399 -29.07 -4.47 -1.11
C ASN A 399 -29.74 -3.45 -0.19
N THR A 400 -29.54 -2.17 -0.49
CA THR A 400 -30.05 -1.07 0.33
C THR A 400 -30.80 -0.04 -0.50
N ALA A 401 -31.60 0.77 0.15
CA ALA A 401 -32.19 1.98 -0.38
C ALA A 401 -32.08 3.08 0.68
N GLN A 402 -31.43 4.18 0.35
CA GLN A 402 -31.18 5.28 1.29
C GLN A 402 -30.56 4.76 2.62
N ARG A 403 -29.56 3.89 2.51
CA ARG A 403 -28.86 3.19 3.62
C ARG A 403 -29.72 2.26 4.47
N LYS A 404 -30.96 1.96 4.06
CA LYS A 404 -31.82 0.98 4.74
C LYS A 404 -31.70 -0.37 4.05
N VAL A 405 -31.42 -1.41 4.81
CA VAL A 405 -31.31 -2.78 4.28
C VAL A 405 -32.66 -3.25 3.76
N MET A 406 -32.69 -3.61 2.48
CA MET A 406 -33.86 -4.18 1.79
C MET A 406 -33.75 -5.70 1.67
N GLN A 407 -32.52 -6.21 1.45
CA GLN A 407 -32.26 -7.63 1.28
C GLN A 407 -30.82 -7.95 1.70
N ASN A 408 -30.64 -9.04 2.45
CA ASN A 408 -29.33 -9.59 2.69
C ASN A 408 -28.93 -10.47 1.50
N VAL A 409 -27.80 -10.18 0.86
CA VAL A 409 -27.26 -10.91 -0.30
C VAL A 409 -26.18 -11.88 0.15
N ARG A 410 -25.34 -11.48 1.08
CA ARG A 410 -24.22 -12.26 1.57
C ARG A 410 -23.91 -11.97 3.03
N ASP A 411 -23.61 -13.01 3.81
CA ASP A 411 -23.18 -12.91 5.20
C ASP A 411 -22.29 -14.11 5.52
N ASP A 412 -20.98 -13.83 5.67
CA ASP A 412 -19.95 -14.84 5.82
C ASP A 412 -19.10 -14.61 7.07
N GLN A 413 -18.70 -15.69 7.70
CA GLN A 413 -17.64 -15.72 8.70
C GLN A 413 -16.40 -16.37 8.09
N VAL A 414 -15.26 -15.68 8.16
CA VAL A 414 -14.00 -16.14 7.59
C VAL A 414 -12.95 -16.24 8.70
N LYS A 415 -12.19 -17.34 8.67
CA LYS A 415 -10.92 -17.48 9.38
C LYS A 415 -9.84 -17.75 8.36
N GLN A 416 -8.79 -16.95 8.40
CA GLN A 416 -7.65 -17.06 7.47
C GLN A 416 -6.35 -17.05 8.26
N LEU A 417 -5.56 -18.13 8.14
CA LEU A 417 -4.23 -18.24 8.73
C LEU A 417 -3.18 -18.18 7.63
N GLN A 418 -2.17 -17.36 7.84
CA GLN A 418 -0.98 -17.26 7.00
C GLN A 418 0.25 -17.59 7.83
N ILE A 419 1.11 -18.46 7.27
CA ILE A 419 2.43 -18.81 7.81
C ILE A 419 3.44 -18.61 6.69
N GLY A 420 4.44 -17.75 6.90
CA GLY A 420 5.52 -17.50 5.96
C GLY A 420 6.87 -17.81 6.60
N LEU A 421 7.65 -18.70 6.00
CA LEU A 421 9.03 -19.00 6.37
C LEU A 421 9.94 -18.49 5.27
N PHE A 422 11.01 -17.77 5.60
CA PHE A 422 11.98 -17.31 4.61
C PHE A 422 13.42 -17.47 5.09
N ALA A 423 14.29 -17.72 4.13
CA ALA A 423 15.72 -17.74 4.31
C ALA A 423 16.40 -16.90 3.22
N GLU A 424 17.44 -16.17 3.58
CA GLU A 424 18.19 -15.31 2.66
C GLU A 424 19.68 -15.43 2.98
N ASN A 425 20.50 -15.55 1.94
CA ASN A 425 21.94 -15.56 2.00
C ASN A 425 22.48 -14.41 1.15
N GLU A 426 23.11 -13.44 1.77
CA GLU A 426 23.81 -12.34 1.14
C GLU A 426 25.30 -12.56 1.26
N VAL A 427 26.05 -12.55 0.14
CA VAL A 427 27.48 -12.81 0.10
C VAL A 427 28.19 -11.71 -0.67
N TYR A 428 29.19 -11.11 -0.04
CA TYR A 428 30.15 -10.18 -0.61
C TYR A 428 31.38 -10.95 -1.06
N TRP A 429 31.36 -11.42 -2.30
CA TRP A 429 32.45 -12.24 -2.87
C TRP A 429 33.71 -11.42 -3.11
N LEU A 430 33.52 -10.19 -3.58
CA LEU A 430 34.55 -9.22 -3.89
C LEU A 430 34.00 -7.81 -3.56
N GLU A 431 34.87 -6.82 -3.48
CA GLU A 431 34.43 -5.42 -3.28
C GLU A 431 33.42 -4.93 -4.34
N TRP A 432 33.44 -5.57 -5.51
CA TRP A 432 32.59 -5.21 -6.65
C TRP A 432 31.55 -6.30 -7.02
N LEU A 433 31.47 -7.39 -6.26
CA LEU A 433 30.57 -8.52 -6.56
C LEU A 433 29.83 -8.96 -5.30
N LYS A 434 28.52 -8.74 -5.30
CA LYS A 434 27.61 -9.20 -4.26
C LYS A 434 26.48 -10.04 -4.87
N THR A 435 26.11 -11.13 -4.18
CA THR A 435 24.94 -11.94 -4.53
C THR A 435 24.00 -12.03 -3.34
N ILE A 436 22.69 -12.06 -3.62
CA ILE A 436 21.65 -12.33 -2.63
C ILE A 436 20.77 -13.44 -3.18
N ALA A 437 20.72 -14.57 -2.46
CA ALA A 437 19.87 -15.71 -2.78
C ALA A 437 18.84 -15.89 -1.67
N GLY A 438 17.58 -15.91 -2.00
CA GLY A 438 16.47 -16.02 -1.07
C GLY A 438 15.48 -17.13 -1.45
N LEU A 439 14.89 -17.74 -0.44
CA LEU A 439 13.81 -18.70 -0.61
C LEU A 439 12.73 -18.40 0.43
N ARG A 440 11.47 -18.36 -0.03
CA ARG A 440 10.32 -18.18 0.85
C ARG A 440 9.30 -19.29 0.61
N LEU A 441 8.71 -19.80 1.70
CA LEU A 441 7.61 -20.76 1.70
C LEU A 441 6.44 -20.17 2.47
N ASP A 442 5.29 -20.09 1.82
CA ASP A 442 4.05 -19.60 2.42
C ASP A 442 2.98 -20.68 2.43
N GLN A 443 2.24 -20.76 3.51
CA GLN A 443 1.03 -21.55 3.65
C GLN A 443 -0.12 -20.66 4.06
N PHE A 444 -1.27 -20.85 3.40
CA PHE A 444 -2.53 -20.20 3.70
C PHE A 444 -3.60 -21.25 3.96
N ASP A 445 -4.27 -21.13 5.09
CA ASP A 445 -5.45 -21.92 5.44
C ASP A 445 -6.67 -21.01 5.45
N PHE A 446 -7.67 -21.34 4.63
CA PHE A 446 -8.92 -20.60 4.48
C PHE A 446 -10.06 -21.43 5.08
N GLN A 447 -10.89 -20.80 5.88
CA GLN A 447 -12.15 -21.37 6.37
C GLN A 447 -13.26 -20.34 6.22
N VAL A 448 -14.30 -20.70 5.48
CA VAL A 448 -15.49 -19.87 5.26
C VAL A 448 -16.70 -20.61 5.80
N ASN A 449 -17.54 -19.91 6.57
CA ASN A 449 -18.87 -20.31 6.95
C ASN A 449 -19.87 -19.29 6.41
N SER A 450 -20.59 -19.65 5.34
CA SER A 450 -21.58 -18.80 4.69
C SER A 450 -22.96 -19.07 5.29
N PHE A 451 -23.59 -18.02 5.84
CA PHE A 451 -24.87 -18.17 6.56
C PHE A 451 -26.08 -18.18 5.62
N LEU A 452 -25.97 -17.50 4.47
CA LEU A 452 -27.08 -17.41 3.50
C LEU A 452 -26.99 -18.47 2.39
N LEU A 453 -25.78 -18.89 2.04
CA LEU A 453 -25.54 -19.87 0.97
C LEU A 453 -24.55 -20.91 1.49
N SER A 454 -25.07 -21.87 2.28
CA SER A 454 -24.27 -22.87 2.98
C SER A 454 -23.37 -23.71 2.07
N GLN A 455 -23.71 -23.86 0.79
CA GLN A 455 -22.91 -24.54 -0.24
C GLN A 455 -21.54 -23.87 -0.45
N ASN A 456 -21.42 -22.56 -0.19
CA ASN A 456 -20.17 -21.79 -0.27
C ASN A 456 -19.32 -21.91 1.00
N SER A 457 -19.82 -22.58 2.03
CA SER A 457 -19.02 -22.93 3.20
C SER A 457 -17.98 -23.98 2.84
N GLY A 458 -16.78 -23.84 3.37
CA GLY A 458 -15.69 -24.77 3.08
C GLY A 458 -14.38 -24.41 3.74
N VAL A 459 -13.42 -25.30 3.54
CA VAL A 459 -12.02 -25.11 3.93
C VAL A 459 -11.12 -25.36 2.72
N ALA A 460 -10.06 -24.59 2.61
CA ALA A 460 -9.05 -24.76 1.58
C ALA A 460 -7.66 -24.45 2.14
N ARG A 461 -6.65 -25.05 1.53
CA ARG A 461 -5.25 -24.81 1.85
C ARG A 461 -4.48 -24.57 0.57
N SER A 462 -3.57 -23.60 0.60
CA SER A 462 -2.66 -23.30 -0.51
C SER A 462 -1.26 -23.10 0.02
N MET A 463 -0.28 -23.53 -0.77
CA MET A 463 1.14 -23.37 -0.46
C MET A 463 1.88 -22.79 -1.66
N LYS A 464 2.86 -21.95 -1.40
CA LYS A 464 3.70 -21.34 -2.43
C LYS A 464 5.15 -21.27 -2.00
N MET A 465 6.04 -21.72 -2.88
CA MET A 465 7.48 -21.53 -2.77
C MET A 465 7.90 -20.43 -3.75
N SER A 466 8.69 -19.47 -3.27
CA SER A 466 9.08 -18.26 -4.02
C SER A 466 10.60 -18.04 -3.94
N PRO A 467 11.38 -18.53 -4.91
CA PRO A 467 12.82 -18.27 -5.01
C PRO A 467 13.10 -16.84 -5.46
N LYS A 468 14.22 -16.29 -4.99
CA LYS A 468 14.71 -14.92 -5.26
C LYS A 468 16.21 -14.98 -5.54
N LEU A 469 16.68 -14.13 -6.46
CA LEU A 469 18.10 -14.01 -6.79
C LEU A 469 18.40 -12.57 -7.19
N SER A 470 19.43 -11.99 -6.58
CA SER A 470 19.97 -10.68 -6.97
C SER A 470 21.46 -10.78 -7.16
N LEU A 471 21.97 -10.18 -8.22
CA LEU A 471 23.38 -10.00 -8.53
C LEU A 471 23.67 -8.50 -8.60
N ILE A 472 24.62 -8.04 -7.80
CA ILE A 472 25.02 -6.64 -7.73
C ILE A 472 26.49 -6.53 -8.11
N LEU A 473 26.77 -5.65 -9.08
CA LEU A 473 28.09 -5.40 -9.61
C LEU A 473 28.50 -3.94 -9.41
N GLY A 474 29.68 -3.69 -8.92
CA GLY A 474 30.20 -2.37 -8.56
C GLY A 474 30.44 -2.24 -7.04
N PRO A 475 30.76 -1.01 -6.55
CA PRO A 475 30.67 0.26 -7.29
C PRO A 475 31.89 0.56 -8.17
N TRP A 476 31.65 0.90 -9.41
CA TRP A 476 32.68 1.47 -10.29
C TRP A 476 32.36 2.94 -10.53
N HIS A 477 33.24 3.86 -10.18
CA HIS A 477 33.01 5.30 -10.27
C HIS A 477 31.68 5.71 -9.62
N LYS A 478 31.39 5.18 -8.42
CA LYS A 478 30.13 5.39 -7.69
C LYS A 478 28.88 4.96 -8.48
N THR A 479 29.00 3.89 -9.26
CA THR A 479 27.91 3.31 -10.05
C THR A 479 27.82 1.81 -9.79
N GLU A 480 26.62 1.34 -9.51
CA GLU A 480 26.27 -0.08 -9.34
C GLU A 480 25.27 -0.53 -10.38
N PHE A 481 25.40 -1.79 -10.79
CA PHE A 481 24.50 -2.48 -11.70
C PHE A 481 23.83 -3.63 -10.97
N PHE A 482 22.55 -3.83 -11.24
CA PHE A 482 21.70 -4.79 -10.60
C PHE A 482 21.05 -5.72 -11.61
N PHE A 483 21.05 -7.01 -11.31
CA PHE A 483 20.20 -7.99 -11.95
C PHE A 483 19.38 -8.66 -10.85
N ASN A 484 18.04 -8.57 -10.95
CA ASN A 484 17.12 -9.15 -9.99
C ASN A 484 16.16 -10.10 -10.71
N HIS A 485 15.93 -11.26 -10.09
CA HIS A 485 14.91 -12.24 -10.48
C HIS A 485 14.18 -12.72 -9.24
N GLY A 486 12.84 -12.79 -9.29
CA GLY A 486 12.10 -13.30 -8.15
C GLY A 486 10.69 -13.72 -8.51
N GLN A 487 10.18 -14.68 -7.75
CA GLN A 487 8.77 -15.05 -7.76
C GLN A 487 8.06 -14.42 -6.58
N GLY A 488 6.83 -14.00 -6.79
CA GLY A 488 5.92 -13.47 -5.80
C GLY A 488 4.53 -14.08 -5.93
N PHE A 489 3.61 -13.59 -5.14
CA PHE A 489 2.23 -14.01 -5.20
C PHE A 489 1.33 -12.99 -4.51
N HIS A 490 0.01 -13.09 -4.76
CA HIS A 490 -1.03 -12.56 -3.89
C HIS A 490 -1.98 -13.69 -3.48
N SER A 491 -2.53 -13.56 -2.27
CA SER A 491 -3.62 -14.43 -1.81
C SER A 491 -4.95 -13.92 -2.35
N ASN A 492 -5.85 -14.83 -2.72
CA ASN A 492 -7.20 -14.49 -3.13
C ASN A 492 -8.15 -14.42 -1.92
N ASP A 493 -9.28 -13.73 -2.10
CA ASP A 493 -10.32 -13.65 -1.08
C ASP A 493 -10.84 -15.06 -0.73
N ALA A 494 -10.86 -15.40 0.55
CA ALA A 494 -11.27 -16.70 1.04
C ALA A 494 -12.66 -17.12 0.53
N ARG A 495 -13.57 -16.15 0.34
CA ARG A 495 -14.93 -16.40 -0.16
C ARG A 495 -14.93 -16.86 -1.61
N GLY A 496 -14.00 -16.38 -2.44
CA GLY A 496 -13.78 -16.83 -3.80
C GLY A 496 -13.10 -18.21 -3.85
N VAL A 497 -12.20 -18.48 -2.90
CA VAL A 497 -11.47 -19.76 -2.81
C VAL A 497 -12.40 -20.93 -2.44
N THR A 498 -13.49 -20.70 -1.72
CA THR A 498 -14.47 -21.73 -1.34
C THR A 498 -15.78 -21.65 -2.14
N ALA A 499 -15.94 -20.69 -3.05
CA ALA A 499 -17.16 -20.45 -3.79
C ALA A 499 -17.54 -21.65 -4.67
N LYS A 500 -18.81 -22.00 -4.67
CA LYS A 500 -19.44 -23.00 -5.56
C LYS A 500 -20.61 -22.41 -6.34
N PHE A 501 -21.22 -21.37 -5.79
CA PHE A 501 -22.35 -20.67 -6.37
C PHE A 501 -22.18 -19.17 -6.24
N ASP A 502 -22.58 -18.45 -7.27
CA ASP A 502 -22.66 -16.98 -7.22
C ASP A 502 -23.78 -16.55 -6.26
N PRO A 503 -23.53 -15.63 -5.33
CA PRO A 503 -24.53 -15.27 -4.30
C PRO A 503 -25.73 -14.50 -4.85
N VAL A 504 -25.61 -13.84 -6.00
CA VAL A 504 -26.68 -13.05 -6.61
C VAL A 504 -27.48 -13.89 -7.62
N THR A 505 -26.77 -14.54 -8.55
CA THR A 505 -27.40 -15.33 -9.62
C THR A 505 -27.73 -16.76 -9.21
N GLN A 506 -27.12 -17.26 -8.14
CA GLN A 506 -27.18 -18.64 -7.67
C GLN A 506 -26.74 -19.68 -8.71
N GLN A 507 -26.01 -19.24 -9.73
CA GLN A 507 -25.41 -20.13 -10.71
C GLN A 507 -24.13 -20.77 -10.17
N ALA A 508 -23.80 -21.98 -10.63
CA ALA A 508 -22.57 -22.64 -10.25
C ALA A 508 -21.35 -21.87 -10.77
N VAL A 509 -20.35 -21.67 -9.91
CA VAL A 509 -19.07 -21.01 -10.24
C VAL A 509 -17.90 -21.90 -9.84
N SER A 510 -16.77 -21.72 -10.51
CA SER A 510 -15.53 -22.39 -10.13
C SER A 510 -14.80 -21.59 -9.06
N PRO A 511 -14.28 -22.24 -7.99
CA PRO A 511 -13.48 -21.58 -6.99
C PRO A 511 -12.18 -21.00 -7.62
N VAL A 512 -11.73 -19.86 -7.11
CA VAL A 512 -10.45 -19.27 -7.51
C VAL A 512 -9.28 -19.96 -6.78
N PRO A 513 -8.06 -20.00 -7.35
CA PRO A 513 -6.87 -20.45 -6.64
C PRO A 513 -6.66 -19.65 -5.35
N GLY A 514 -6.22 -20.29 -4.26
CA GLY A 514 -5.95 -19.56 -3.01
C GLY A 514 -4.77 -18.58 -3.12
N LEU A 515 -3.78 -18.90 -3.96
CA LEU A 515 -2.60 -18.06 -4.22
C LEU A 515 -2.36 -17.95 -5.71
N THR A 516 -2.22 -16.71 -6.20
CA THR A 516 -1.87 -16.41 -7.60
C THR A 516 -0.42 -16.02 -7.73
N SER A 517 0.29 -16.66 -8.64
CA SER A 517 1.74 -16.49 -8.81
C SER A 517 2.08 -15.26 -9.66
N SER A 518 3.17 -14.61 -9.32
CA SER A 518 3.84 -13.61 -10.14
C SER A 518 5.33 -13.92 -10.31
N MET A 519 5.97 -13.35 -11.34
CA MET A 519 7.39 -13.47 -11.61
C MET A 519 7.92 -12.14 -12.12
N GLY A 520 8.96 -11.61 -11.46
CA GLY A 520 9.62 -10.36 -11.81
C GLY A 520 11.08 -10.55 -12.21
N GLN A 521 11.53 -9.68 -13.12
CA GLN A 521 12.92 -9.53 -13.55
C GLN A 521 13.25 -8.05 -13.68
N GLU A 522 14.45 -7.66 -13.30
CA GLU A 522 14.91 -6.28 -13.38
C GLU A 522 16.40 -6.21 -13.74
N LEU A 523 16.73 -5.33 -14.68
CA LEU A 523 18.08 -4.82 -14.90
C LEU A 523 18.09 -3.38 -14.44
N GLY A 524 18.98 -3.04 -13.54
CA GLY A 524 19.01 -1.74 -12.92
C GLY A 524 20.40 -1.13 -12.85
N LEU A 525 20.42 0.18 -12.68
CA LEU A 525 21.62 0.98 -12.45
C LEU A 525 21.34 2.04 -11.41
N LYS A 526 22.23 2.22 -10.44
CA LYS A 526 22.27 3.39 -9.54
C LYS A 526 23.63 4.07 -9.67
N THR A 527 23.64 5.40 -9.68
CA THR A 527 24.86 6.18 -9.78
C THR A 527 24.82 7.47 -8.97
N GLN A 528 25.96 7.77 -8.35
CA GLN A 528 26.30 9.03 -7.69
C GLN A 528 27.61 9.60 -8.29
N ALA A 529 27.91 9.26 -9.56
CA ALA A 529 29.11 9.73 -10.24
C ALA A 529 29.16 11.25 -10.40
N PHE A 530 28.01 11.90 -10.46
CA PHE A 530 27.89 13.35 -10.57
C PHE A 530 27.70 14.00 -9.20
N LYS A 531 28.28 15.19 -9.03
CA LYS A 531 28.21 15.91 -7.76
C LYS A 531 26.75 16.22 -7.38
N ASN A 532 26.37 15.83 -6.16
CA ASN A 532 25.05 16.09 -5.57
C ASN A 532 23.88 15.55 -6.40
N LEU A 533 24.11 14.60 -7.32
CA LEU A 533 23.10 13.97 -8.14
C LEU A 533 23.10 12.46 -7.88
N GLN A 534 21.97 11.95 -7.44
CA GLN A 534 21.68 10.53 -7.38
C GLN A 534 20.71 10.18 -8.51
N SER A 535 21.02 9.13 -9.25
CA SER A 535 20.19 8.69 -10.37
C SER A 535 19.98 7.19 -10.31
N SER A 536 18.80 6.74 -10.62
CA SER A 536 18.48 5.32 -10.82
C SER A 536 17.75 5.12 -12.14
N LEU A 537 18.05 3.99 -12.78
CA LEU A 537 17.39 3.50 -13.98
C LEU A 537 17.06 2.02 -13.76
N ALA A 538 15.84 1.62 -14.07
CA ALA A 538 15.42 0.23 -14.04
C ALA A 538 14.63 -0.13 -15.30
N ILE A 539 15.03 -1.22 -15.96
CA ILE A 539 14.26 -1.90 -17.01
C ILE A 539 13.73 -3.18 -16.38
N TRP A 540 12.44 -3.40 -16.43
CA TRP A 540 11.82 -4.49 -15.70
C TRP A 540 10.74 -5.20 -16.51
N ARG A 541 10.47 -6.45 -16.12
CA ARG A 541 9.37 -7.27 -16.59
C ARG A 541 8.68 -7.92 -15.41
N LEU A 542 7.34 -7.97 -15.44
CA LEU A 542 6.50 -8.59 -14.43
C LEU A 542 5.38 -9.37 -15.10
N ASN A 543 5.25 -10.65 -14.77
CA ASN A 543 4.22 -11.54 -15.27
C ASN A 543 3.32 -11.97 -14.13
N PHE A 544 2.01 -12.03 -14.37
CA PHE A 544 1.01 -12.60 -13.48
C PHE A 544 0.36 -13.82 -14.13
N ALA A 545 0.15 -14.87 -13.35
CA ALA A 545 -0.58 -16.05 -13.81
C ALA A 545 -2.07 -15.76 -14.02
N SER A 546 -2.61 -14.77 -13.31
CA SER A 546 -3.99 -14.30 -13.41
C SER A 546 -4.06 -12.85 -12.93
N GLU A 547 -4.80 -12.00 -13.65
CA GLU A 547 -5.30 -10.75 -13.08
C GLU A 547 -6.42 -11.06 -12.10
N LEU A 548 -6.61 -10.20 -11.12
CA LEU A 548 -7.69 -10.32 -10.18
C LEU A 548 -8.81 -9.37 -10.54
N PHE A 549 -10.05 -9.87 -10.52
CA PHE A 549 -11.26 -9.05 -10.61
C PHE A 549 -12.09 -9.23 -9.34
N TYR A 550 -12.32 -8.15 -8.63
CA TYR A 550 -13.28 -8.10 -7.54
C TYR A 550 -14.52 -7.33 -8.01
N ASN A 551 -15.68 -7.97 -7.93
CA ASN A 551 -16.95 -7.34 -8.21
C ASN A 551 -17.61 -6.90 -6.90
N GLY A 552 -17.63 -5.59 -6.64
CA GLY A 552 -18.18 -5.01 -5.40
C GLY A 552 -19.69 -5.24 -5.23
N GLU A 553 -20.46 -5.27 -6.33
CA GLU A 553 -21.92 -5.44 -6.31
C GLU A 553 -22.36 -6.87 -5.98
N THR A 554 -21.50 -7.86 -6.25
CA THR A 554 -21.76 -9.27 -5.94
C THR A 554 -20.92 -9.77 -4.78
N GLY A 555 -19.91 -9.00 -4.36
CA GLY A 555 -18.94 -9.41 -3.34
C GLY A 555 -18.15 -10.66 -3.75
N THR A 556 -17.88 -10.83 -5.06
CA THR A 556 -17.20 -12.01 -5.60
C THR A 556 -15.84 -11.65 -6.19
N THR A 557 -14.89 -12.58 -6.05
CA THR A 557 -13.59 -12.53 -6.70
C THR A 557 -13.56 -13.53 -7.85
N GLN A 558 -13.08 -13.09 -9.01
CA GLN A 558 -12.91 -13.92 -10.18
C GLN A 558 -11.45 -13.92 -10.62
N ALA A 559 -10.96 -15.11 -11.02
CA ALA A 559 -9.66 -15.22 -11.67
C ALA A 559 -9.75 -14.66 -13.09
N GLY A 560 -8.88 -13.73 -13.41
CA GLY A 560 -8.79 -13.12 -14.72
C GLY A 560 -7.76 -13.82 -15.61
N ARG A 561 -7.44 -13.18 -16.72
CA ARG A 561 -6.49 -13.65 -17.72
C ARG A 561 -5.04 -13.46 -17.24
N PRO A 562 -4.08 -14.30 -17.68
CA PRO A 562 -2.67 -14.06 -17.43
C PRO A 562 -2.19 -12.77 -18.12
N SER A 563 -1.20 -12.11 -17.52
CA SER A 563 -0.72 -10.82 -18.03
C SER A 563 0.79 -10.67 -18.00
N GLU A 564 1.29 -9.82 -18.89
CA GLU A 564 2.67 -9.37 -18.95
C GLU A 564 2.75 -7.85 -18.84
N ARG A 565 3.66 -7.39 -18.03
CA ARG A 565 4.05 -5.98 -17.93
C ARG A 565 5.55 -5.84 -18.12
N LYS A 566 5.96 -4.80 -18.81
CA LYS A 566 7.36 -4.40 -18.96
C LYS A 566 7.46 -2.90 -19.03
N GLY A 567 8.55 -2.36 -18.52
CA GLY A 567 8.71 -0.92 -18.48
C GLY A 567 10.10 -0.45 -18.17
N LEU A 568 10.20 0.87 -18.18
CA LEU A 568 11.37 1.64 -17.83
C LEU A 568 10.99 2.63 -16.73
N GLU A 569 11.81 2.70 -15.70
CA GLU A 569 11.67 3.66 -14.62
C GLU A 569 12.99 4.43 -14.44
N MET A 570 12.89 5.73 -14.28
CA MET A 570 14.02 6.64 -14.01
C MET A 570 13.65 7.49 -12.79
N ALA A 571 14.60 7.69 -11.89
CA ALA A 571 14.47 8.64 -10.80
C ALA A 571 15.79 9.39 -10.59
N HIS A 572 15.66 10.70 -10.41
CA HIS A 572 16.78 11.61 -10.21
C HIS A 572 16.50 12.46 -8.98
N HIS A 573 17.47 12.52 -8.09
CA HIS A 573 17.50 13.42 -6.96
C HIS A 573 18.74 14.29 -7.04
N TRP A 574 18.56 15.59 -7.20
CA TRP A 574 19.63 16.56 -7.38
C TRP A 574 19.53 17.67 -6.37
N THR A 575 20.61 17.89 -5.64
CA THR A 575 20.76 18.97 -4.65
C THR A 575 21.89 19.93 -5.11
N PRO A 576 21.62 20.78 -6.13
CA PRO A 576 22.66 21.67 -6.69
C PRO A 576 23.24 22.64 -5.65
N SER A 577 22.48 22.96 -4.62
CA SER A 577 22.91 23.74 -3.47
C SER A 577 22.17 23.26 -2.19
N ASP A 578 22.62 23.68 -1.01
CA ASP A 578 21.96 23.38 0.26
C ASP A 578 20.52 23.90 0.35
N GLN A 579 20.17 24.85 -0.50
CA GLN A 579 18.86 25.48 -0.52
C GLN A 579 17.92 24.90 -1.57
N LEU A 580 18.43 24.28 -2.64
CA LEU A 580 17.63 23.81 -3.77
C LEU A 580 17.70 22.29 -3.92
N GLN A 581 16.55 21.67 -3.97
CA GLN A 581 16.37 20.26 -4.23
C GLN A 581 15.45 20.09 -5.44
N ILE A 582 15.81 19.16 -6.33
CA ILE A 582 15.06 18.81 -7.53
C ILE A 582 14.89 17.31 -7.55
N ASP A 583 13.63 16.83 -7.54
CA ASP A 583 13.29 15.43 -7.69
C ASP A 583 12.51 15.24 -8.98
N ALA A 584 12.98 14.33 -9.82
CA ALA A 584 12.31 13.99 -11.07
C ALA A 584 12.18 12.47 -11.19
N ALA A 585 10.99 12.00 -11.54
CA ALA A 585 10.73 10.59 -11.79
C ALA A 585 9.90 10.41 -13.06
N LEU A 586 10.24 9.39 -13.84
CA LEU A 586 9.51 8.97 -15.02
C LEU A 586 9.34 7.46 -14.99
N ALA A 587 8.12 7.00 -15.20
CA ALA A 587 7.79 5.60 -15.40
C ALA A 587 7.02 5.43 -16.71
N TRP A 588 7.50 4.51 -17.55
CA TRP A 588 6.81 4.08 -18.76
C TRP A 588 6.55 2.59 -18.70
N THR A 589 5.32 2.18 -18.97
CA THR A 589 4.86 0.79 -18.82
C THR A 589 4.06 0.36 -20.05
N ARG A 590 4.29 -0.87 -20.50
CA ARG A 590 3.42 -1.58 -21.41
C ARG A 590 2.83 -2.79 -20.70
N ALA A 591 1.53 -2.74 -20.42
CA ALA A 591 0.77 -3.83 -19.77
C ALA A 591 -0.19 -4.45 -20.78
N ARG A 592 -0.19 -5.79 -20.87
CA ARG A 592 -1.06 -6.54 -21.79
C ARG A 592 -1.48 -7.88 -21.18
N TYR A 593 -2.66 -8.35 -21.51
CA TYR A 593 -2.99 -9.76 -21.35
C TYR A 593 -2.07 -10.62 -22.22
N ALA A 594 -1.67 -11.77 -21.71
CA ALA A 594 -0.69 -12.65 -22.36
C ALA A 594 -1.33 -13.63 -23.34
N ASN A 595 -2.64 -13.88 -23.23
CA ASN A 595 -3.41 -14.75 -24.14
C ASN A 595 -4.15 -13.93 -25.19
N ASN A 596 -4.43 -14.57 -26.33
CA ASN A 596 -5.27 -13.99 -27.38
C ASN A 596 -6.74 -14.14 -27.00
N ASP A 597 -7.51 -13.05 -27.15
CA ASP A 597 -8.94 -13.00 -26.93
C ASP A 597 -9.57 -12.01 -27.91
N PRO A 598 -10.73 -12.30 -28.52
CA PRO A 598 -11.44 -11.38 -29.41
C PRO A 598 -11.78 -10.03 -28.76
N ALA A 599 -11.99 -9.99 -27.43
CA ALA A 599 -12.23 -8.74 -26.68
C ALA A 599 -11.04 -7.78 -26.72
N GLY A 600 -9.83 -8.27 -27.01
CA GLY A 600 -8.61 -7.49 -27.02
C GLY A 600 -7.59 -7.94 -25.97
N HIS A 601 -6.51 -7.18 -25.82
CA HIS A 601 -5.42 -7.53 -24.91
C HIS A 601 -4.90 -6.34 -24.08
N PHE A 602 -5.58 -5.21 -24.12
CA PHE A 602 -5.30 -4.12 -23.18
C PHE A 602 -5.90 -4.46 -21.81
N ILE A 603 -5.18 -4.07 -20.76
CA ILE A 603 -5.67 -4.22 -19.38
C ILE A 603 -6.35 -2.91 -19.00
N PRO A 604 -7.65 -2.92 -18.64
CA PRO A 604 -8.35 -1.71 -18.23
C PRO A 604 -7.65 -1.00 -17.06
N ASN A 605 -7.61 0.33 -17.13
CA ASN A 605 -6.96 1.20 -16.14
C ASN A 605 -5.44 0.96 -15.93
N ALA A 606 -4.77 0.24 -16.84
CA ALA A 606 -3.32 0.14 -16.83
C ALA A 606 -2.68 1.44 -17.35
N VAL A 607 -2.27 2.31 -16.43
CA VAL A 607 -1.61 3.59 -16.75
C VAL A 607 -0.25 3.33 -17.39
N ASP A 608 -0.02 3.90 -18.57
CA ASP A 608 1.18 3.64 -19.36
C ASP A 608 2.34 4.62 -19.08
N LYS A 609 2.06 5.82 -18.60
CA LYS A 609 3.05 6.87 -18.34
C LYS A 609 2.73 7.62 -17.06
N VAL A 610 3.73 7.75 -16.21
CA VAL A 610 3.67 8.56 -14.99
C VAL A 610 4.94 9.41 -14.94
N ALA A 611 4.80 10.71 -14.70
CA ALA A 611 5.93 11.60 -14.47
C ALA A 611 5.67 12.51 -13.29
N ASN A 612 6.67 12.68 -12.45
CA ASN A 612 6.64 13.58 -11.30
C ASN A 612 7.88 14.49 -11.35
N LEU A 613 7.67 15.77 -11.14
CA LEU A 613 8.74 16.76 -10.93
C LEU A 613 8.45 17.54 -9.67
N SER A 614 9.42 17.65 -8.78
CA SER A 614 9.33 18.47 -7.59
C SER A 614 10.55 19.38 -7.46
N LEU A 615 10.30 20.64 -7.23
CA LEU A 615 11.30 21.64 -6.91
C LEU A 615 11.06 22.09 -5.48
N ALA A 616 12.04 21.96 -4.60
CA ALA A 616 11.94 22.45 -3.22
C ALA A 616 13.06 23.44 -2.91
N VAL A 617 12.66 24.56 -2.34
CA VAL A 617 13.58 25.62 -1.84
C VAL A 617 13.50 25.64 -0.33
N ARG A 618 14.66 25.56 0.34
CA ARG A 618 14.76 25.46 1.78
C ARG A 618 15.44 26.68 2.39
N ASN A 619 14.86 27.14 3.50
CA ASN A 619 15.48 28.11 4.43
C ASN A 619 16.12 29.35 3.79
N THR A 620 15.49 29.93 2.77
CA THR A 620 15.95 31.18 2.17
C THR A 620 15.34 32.35 2.92
N ARG A 621 16.08 32.95 3.85
CA ARG A 621 15.63 34.12 4.68
C ARG A 621 14.29 33.81 5.40
N SER A 622 14.18 32.67 6.08
CA SER A 622 12.98 32.17 6.78
C SER A 622 11.83 31.71 5.86
N TRP A 623 12.03 31.70 4.54
CA TRP A 623 11.09 31.17 3.57
C TRP A 623 11.53 29.79 3.09
N SER A 624 10.57 28.91 2.91
CA SER A 624 10.73 27.65 2.20
C SER A 624 9.50 27.41 1.35
N GLY A 625 9.61 26.52 0.36
CA GLY A 625 8.48 26.19 -0.47
C GLY A 625 8.80 25.09 -1.44
N SER A 626 7.77 24.54 -2.09
CA SER A 626 7.91 23.53 -3.14
C SER A 626 6.88 23.70 -4.21
N LEU A 627 7.27 23.37 -5.42
CA LEU A 627 6.39 23.24 -6.59
C LEU A 627 6.45 21.78 -7.05
N GLY A 628 5.32 21.10 -7.04
CA GLY A 628 5.16 19.74 -7.54
C GLY A 628 4.30 19.69 -8.80
N VAL A 629 4.76 18.98 -9.82
CA VAL A 629 3.99 18.69 -11.04
C VAL A 629 3.87 17.18 -11.20
N ARG A 630 2.65 16.67 -11.35
CA ARG A 630 2.34 15.27 -11.60
C ARG A 630 1.63 15.13 -12.94
N TYR A 631 2.10 14.22 -13.77
CA TYR A 631 1.46 13.81 -15.02
C TYR A 631 1.07 12.34 -14.95
N ILE A 632 -0.15 12.02 -15.32
CA ILE A 632 -0.67 10.67 -15.48
C ILE A 632 -1.17 10.54 -16.92
N GLY A 633 -0.64 9.56 -17.65
CA GLY A 633 -1.01 9.28 -19.05
C GLY A 633 -2.42 8.67 -19.15
N ALA A 634 -2.97 8.71 -20.36
CA ALA A 634 -4.23 8.07 -20.70
C ALA A 634 -4.11 6.54 -20.58
N ALA A 635 -5.12 5.88 -20.00
CA ALA A 635 -5.21 4.42 -19.91
C ALA A 635 -6.36 3.89 -20.79
N ALA A 636 -6.24 2.66 -21.30
CA ALA A 636 -7.36 1.95 -21.90
C ALA A 636 -8.41 1.66 -20.81
N LEU A 637 -9.69 1.81 -21.11
CA LEU A 637 -10.79 1.50 -20.19
C LEU A 637 -11.49 0.19 -20.56
N ILE A 638 -11.28 -0.30 -21.78
CA ILE A 638 -11.75 -1.60 -22.26
C ILE A 638 -10.63 -2.33 -23.03
N GLU A 639 -10.76 -3.62 -23.15
CA GLU A 639 -9.70 -4.51 -23.63
C GLU A 639 -9.29 -4.29 -25.10
N ASN A 640 -10.19 -3.80 -25.96
CA ASN A 640 -9.90 -3.46 -27.36
C ASN A 640 -9.29 -2.05 -27.53
N ASN A 641 -9.14 -1.28 -26.42
CA ASN A 641 -8.60 0.09 -26.41
C ASN A 641 -9.43 1.13 -27.18
N ALA A 642 -10.69 0.87 -27.52
CA ALA A 642 -11.53 1.83 -28.20
C ALA A 642 -11.94 3.01 -27.31
N VAL A 643 -12.02 2.79 -26.00
CA VAL A 643 -12.30 3.83 -25.00
C VAL A 643 -11.08 4.02 -24.09
N ARG A 644 -10.69 5.27 -23.87
CA ARG A 644 -9.54 5.65 -23.03
C ARG A 644 -9.91 6.76 -22.05
N SER A 645 -9.23 6.76 -20.90
CA SER A 645 -9.27 7.90 -19.97
C SER A 645 -8.53 9.11 -20.56
N ALA A 646 -8.87 10.31 -20.13
CA ALA A 646 -8.07 11.49 -20.42
C ALA A 646 -6.77 11.48 -19.58
N PRO A 647 -5.65 12.03 -20.11
CA PRO A 647 -4.48 12.26 -19.28
C PRO A 647 -4.73 13.39 -18.29
N SER A 648 -4.05 13.36 -17.14
CA SER A 648 -4.16 14.42 -16.14
C SER A 648 -2.83 15.07 -15.80
N VAL A 649 -2.87 16.37 -15.51
CA VAL A 649 -1.74 17.16 -15.00
C VAL A 649 -2.19 17.91 -13.77
N THR A 650 -1.53 17.67 -12.66
CA THR A 650 -1.77 18.40 -11.40
C THR A 650 -0.54 19.16 -10.98
N THR A 651 -0.70 20.40 -10.58
CA THR A 651 0.38 21.27 -10.09
C THR A 651 0.03 21.76 -8.71
N ASN A 652 0.87 21.47 -7.71
CA ASN A 652 0.69 21.86 -6.32
C ASN A 652 1.85 22.77 -5.90
N LEU A 653 1.55 23.77 -5.07
CA LEU A 653 2.52 24.72 -4.52
C LEU A 653 2.36 24.78 -3.00
N ARG A 654 3.47 24.66 -2.29
CA ARG A 654 3.57 24.96 -0.85
C ARG A 654 4.48 26.16 -0.65
N ILE A 655 4.05 27.08 0.18
CA ILE A 655 4.86 28.20 0.66
C ILE A 655 4.83 28.14 2.19
N ALA A 656 5.98 28.17 2.81
CA ALA A 656 6.08 28.19 4.27
C ALA A 656 6.99 29.35 4.72
N LYS A 657 6.60 29.99 5.81
CA LYS A 657 7.35 31.07 6.43
C LYS A 657 7.55 30.79 7.91
N LYS A 658 8.80 30.76 8.33
CA LYS A 658 9.16 30.75 9.75
C LYS A 658 9.07 32.16 10.30
N ILE A 659 8.06 32.42 11.12
CA ILE A 659 7.80 33.74 11.73
C ILE A 659 8.81 34.01 12.89
N ASN A 660 9.01 32.97 13.70
CA ASN A 660 9.97 32.95 14.81
C ASN A 660 10.43 31.48 15.01
N PRO A 661 11.37 31.18 15.92
CA PRO A 661 11.84 29.81 16.16
C PRO A 661 10.72 28.80 16.44
N GLN A 662 9.62 29.20 17.04
CA GLN A 662 8.52 28.36 17.46
C GLN A 662 7.35 28.31 16.46
N THR A 663 7.22 29.30 15.55
CA THR A 663 6.00 29.48 14.76
C THR A 663 6.30 29.42 13.26
N ASP A 664 5.69 28.45 12.59
CA ASP A 664 5.70 28.32 11.13
C ASP A 664 4.29 28.57 10.57
N ILE A 665 4.17 29.33 9.49
CA ILE A 665 2.94 29.50 8.72
C ILE A 665 3.13 28.83 7.37
N THR A 666 2.13 28.05 6.92
CA THR A 666 2.12 27.34 5.64
C THR A 666 0.91 27.74 4.80
N LEU A 667 1.12 27.95 3.52
CA LEU A 667 0.06 28.08 2.51
C LEU A 667 0.26 26.99 1.48
N ASP A 668 -0.72 26.10 1.36
CA ASP A 668 -0.82 25.07 0.31
C ASP A 668 -1.82 25.53 -0.73
N LEU A 669 -1.38 25.56 -1.98
CA LEU A 669 -2.22 25.74 -3.16
C LEU A 669 -2.21 24.45 -3.94
N LEU A 670 -3.34 23.77 -3.98
CA LEU A 670 -3.54 22.49 -4.68
C LEU A 670 -4.22 22.75 -6.02
N ASN A 671 -3.82 22.01 -7.06
CA ASN A 671 -4.28 22.21 -8.43
C ASN A 671 -4.21 23.68 -8.86
N VAL A 672 -3.02 24.31 -8.70
CA VAL A 672 -2.81 25.75 -8.94
C VAL A 672 -3.29 26.21 -10.31
N LEU A 673 -3.14 25.35 -11.33
CA LEU A 673 -3.54 25.65 -12.71
C LEU A 673 -5.05 25.49 -12.95
N ASN A 674 -5.81 25.10 -11.94
CA ASN A 674 -7.27 24.87 -11.98
C ASN A 674 -7.69 23.93 -13.13
N ARG A 675 -6.94 22.85 -13.34
CA ARG A 675 -7.24 21.86 -14.36
C ARG A 675 -8.46 21.03 -13.96
N HIS A 676 -9.36 20.81 -14.90
CA HIS A 676 -10.46 19.87 -14.79
C HIS A 676 -9.94 18.47 -15.09
N ASN A 677 -9.36 17.81 -14.10
CA ASN A 677 -8.88 16.43 -14.20
C ASN A 677 -9.94 15.48 -13.62
N ASN A 678 -9.84 14.20 -13.98
CA ASN A 678 -10.52 13.13 -13.27
C ASN A 678 -9.50 12.37 -12.42
N ASP A 679 -9.85 12.06 -11.19
CA ASP A 679 -9.09 11.18 -10.32
C ASP A 679 -9.10 9.76 -10.91
N ILE A 680 -10.25 9.34 -11.46
CA ILE A 680 -10.39 8.07 -12.17
C ILE A 680 -11.52 8.12 -13.19
N ALA A 681 -11.45 7.23 -14.17
CA ALA A 681 -12.49 6.96 -15.15
C ALA A 681 -12.69 5.46 -15.34
N TYR A 682 -13.93 5.04 -15.56
CA TYR A 682 -14.33 3.67 -15.89
C TYR A 682 -15.26 3.67 -17.09
N PHE A 683 -15.40 2.53 -17.76
CA PHE A 683 -16.38 2.35 -18.82
C PHE A 683 -17.19 1.09 -18.53
N TYR A 684 -18.47 1.27 -18.23
CA TYR A 684 -19.39 0.17 -17.90
C TYR A 684 -20.86 0.55 -18.18
N ASN A 685 -21.73 -0.45 -18.14
CA ASN A 685 -23.18 -0.24 -18.29
C ASN A 685 -23.79 0.29 -17.00
N SER A 686 -24.53 1.39 -17.09
CA SER A 686 -25.37 1.89 -16.01
C SER A 686 -26.73 2.32 -16.54
N ARG A 687 -27.71 2.40 -15.67
CA ARG A 687 -29.07 2.81 -16.04
C ARG A 687 -29.58 3.87 -15.07
N LEU A 688 -29.94 5.02 -15.60
CA LEU A 688 -30.62 6.06 -14.84
C LEU A 688 -32.14 5.81 -14.80
N ASN A 689 -32.81 6.43 -13.82
CA ASN A 689 -34.27 6.32 -13.73
C ASN A 689 -34.93 6.92 -14.98
N GLY A 690 -35.80 6.12 -15.64
CA GLY A 690 -36.48 6.50 -16.88
C GLY A 690 -35.79 6.02 -18.17
N GLU A 691 -34.54 5.54 -18.13
CA GLU A 691 -33.86 4.96 -19.30
C GLU A 691 -34.35 3.55 -19.62
N ALA A 692 -34.04 3.07 -20.83
CA ALA A 692 -34.34 1.71 -21.28
C ALA A 692 -33.74 0.64 -20.33
N LEU A 693 -34.43 -0.53 -20.23
CA LEU A 693 -33.98 -1.61 -19.32
C LEU A 693 -32.60 -2.18 -19.66
N SER A 694 -32.14 -2.04 -20.91
CA SER A 694 -30.78 -2.46 -21.32
C SER A 694 -29.68 -1.63 -20.66
N GLY A 695 -30.00 -0.46 -20.08
CA GLY A 695 -29.00 0.49 -19.63
C GLY A 695 -28.24 1.13 -20.79
N VAL A 696 -27.18 1.86 -20.45
CA VAL A 696 -26.29 2.56 -21.38
C VAL A 696 -24.85 2.27 -21.00
N GLU A 697 -24.05 1.75 -21.92
CA GLU A 697 -22.59 1.70 -21.77
C GLU A 697 -22.04 3.12 -21.90
N ASP A 698 -21.36 3.61 -20.87
CA ASP A 698 -20.92 4.98 -20.81
C ASP A 698 -19.61 5.12 -20.02
N LEU A 699 -18.93 6.24 -20.22
CA LEU A 699 -17.81 6.68 -19.42
C LEU A 699 -18.31 7.21 -18.08
N HIS A 700 -17.78 6.68 -16.98
CA HIS A 700 -18.09 7.11 -15.64
C HIS A 700 -16.86 7.79 -15.02
N LEU A 701 -17.04 9.01 -14.53
CA LEU A 701 -15.95 9.89 -14.10
C LEU A 701 -16.09 10.23 -12.62
N HIS A 702 -14.97 10.18 -11.90
CA HIS A 702 -14.85 10.83 -10.60
C HIS A 702 -13.92 12.04 -10.75
N PRO A 703 -14.41 13.29 -10.67
CA PRO A 703 -13.59 14.48 -10.88
C PRO A 703 -12.62 14.69 -9.71
N SER A 704 -11.43 15.21 -10.02
CA SER A 704 -10.51 15.73 -9.01
C SER A 704 -10.99 17.08 -8.49
N GLU A 705 -10.57 17.42 -7.26
CA GLU A 705 -10.82 18.78 -6.74
C GLU A 705 -10.22 19.85 -7.66
N LEU A 706 -10.98 20.92 -7.88
CA LEU A 706 -10.47 22.13 -8.52
C LEU A 706 -9.43 22.82 -7.64
N ARG A 707 -8.96 23.99 -8.08
CA ARG A 707 -7.99 24.75 -7.29
C ARG A 707 -8.54 25.01 -5.89
N THR A 708 -7.80 24.53 -4.89
CA THR A 708 -8.11 24.75 -3.47
C THR A 708 -6.88 25.26 -2.73
N PHE A 709 -7.09 25.88 -1.57
CA PHE A 709 -6.01 26.33 -0.72
C PHE A 709 -6.25 25.90 0.74
N ARG A 710 -5.16 25.73 1.47
CA ARG A 710 -5.12 25.48 2.91
C ARG A 710 -4.09 26.40 3.56
N LEU A 711 -4.48 27.07 4.62
CA LEU A 711 -3.60 27.89 5.45
C LEU A 711 -3.39 27.18 6.77
N GLY A 712 -2.14 26.93 7.11
CA GLY A 712 -1.75 26.25 8.35
C GLY A 712 -0.87 27.13 9.24
N THR A 713 -1.00 26.94 10.54
CA THR A 713 -0.09 27.51 11.55
C THR A 713 0.35 26.40 12.47
N LYS A 714 1.67 26.22 12.57
CA LYS A 714 2.32 25.25 13.46
C LYS A 714 3.09 25.97 14.55
N ILE A 715 2.81 25.62 15.79
CA ILE A 715 3.49 26.16 16.99
C ILE A 715 4.24 25.00 17.65
N LYS A 716 5.53 25.23 17.94
CA LYS A 716 6.44 24.32 18.66
C LYS A 716 6.66 24.86 20.05
N PHE A 717 6.79 24.02 21.06
CA PHE A 717 7.00 24.39 22.45
C PHE A 717 8.01 23.51 23.17
#